data_32fd2f22bd90e5f09d443d7c119d2b00
#
_entry.id   32fd2f22bd90e5f09d443d7c119d2b00
#
_cell.length_a   1.000
_cell.length_b   1.000
_cell.length_c   1.000
_cell.angle_alpha   90.00
_cell.angle_beta   90.00
_cell.angle_gamma   90.00
#
_symmetry.space_group_name_H-M   'P 1'
#
loop_
_entity.id
_entity.type
_entity.pdbx_description
1 polymer ?
#
loop_
_entity_poly.entity_id
_entity_poly.type
_entity_poly.pdbx_seq_one_letter_code
_entity_poly.pdbx_strand_id
1 'polypeptide(L)'
;MAREYPLEKYRNIGIIAHIDAGKTTTTERIMFYTGKTHRIGSVDDGTTVTDWMVQERERGITIVSAAVSAEWKGYQFNLIDTPGHIDFTAEVQRSLRVLDGGVVVFDAVQGVEPQSETVWRQADRYGVPRICFVNKMDRVGASYERTIDTIVDRLGANPIAMQIPIGFEATFKGAIDLLSMKAIVWEDDLGKEPIVTDIPADMQKDAEQARAKMVEKIAELDDELTMKFLEGHEISVDELKAALRKGVIAVKAAPVFCGSSLKNKGVQVLLDAVIDYLPSPADKPTITVSVPDEPENTFEIPAQDDSPLSALVFKIVTDPYVGRLAYVRVYSGVLSQGQTVQNTTKRGKKERIGRLIRMHADRREDVTEIRAGDIGAVLGFKESFTGDTLCDTKALVLETISFPEPVISIAVEPKSSSDQEKMGEALRKLAEEDPTLHVNSDEDSGQTILRGMGELHLDIIVDRLLREFRVQANVGAPRVAFRESITKAVKEVDYKYAKQSGGKGQYGHVVFSLEPGERGSGIVFVNEIVGGAIPKEYINPIEKGIREAAEGGVLAGYPVVDIKVTLFDGSFHEVDSSEMAFKMAAILGFKEGVQRGNPILLEPMMKVEVVVPEEYLGDVMGQINSRRGLIQGMEVRLGNAQAVRAMVPLAEMFGYATQLRSATQGRGVFNMEFDHYAPVAKSVAEEILKA
;
A
#
# COMPACT_ATOMS: atom_id res chain seq x y z
N MET A 1 29.67 -19.70 1.20
CA MET A 1 29.03 -21.05 1.06
C MET A 1 28.20 -21.09 -0.22
N ALA A 2 27.89 -22.26 -0.79
CA ALA A 2 26.95 -22.34 -1.91
C ALA A 2 25.54 -21.92 -1.44
N ARG A 3 24.72 -21.36 -2.35
CA ARG A 3 23.31 -21.08 -2.06
C ARG A 3 22.57 -22.38 -1.76
N GLU A 4 21.63 -22.34 -0.82
CA GLU A 4 20.74 -23.46 -0.54
C GLU A 4 19.78 -23.72 -1.73
N TYR A 5 19.24 -22.64 -2.30
CA TYR A 5 18.43 -22.65 -3.52
C TYR A 5 19.06 -21.73 -4.57
N PRO A 6 19.11 -22.11 -5.84
CA PRO A 6 19.49 -21.20 -6.92
C PRO A 6 18.46 -20.07 -7.08
N LEU A 7 18.87 -18.93 -7.61
CA LEU A 7 18.06 -17.70 -7.64
C LEU A 7 16.72 -17.89 -8.40
N GLU A 8 16.72 -18.73 -9.42
CA GLU A 8 15.56 -19.08 -10.25
C GLU A 8 14.47 -19.80 -9.44
N LYS A 9 14.84 -20.42 -8.32
CA LYS A 9 13.93 -21.17 -7.44
C LYS A 9 13.35 -20.37 -6.29
N TYR A 10 13.62 -19.07 -6.22
CA TYR A 10 12.97 -18.18 -5.27
C TYR A 10 11.66 -17.63 -5.82
N ARG A 11 10.67 -17.49 -4.95
CA ARG A 11 9.40 -16.81 -5.22
C ARG A 11 9.06 -15.89 -4.05
N ASN A 12 9.22 -14.58 -4.26
CA ASN A 12 8.83 -13.56 -3.30
C ASN A 12 7.45 -13.06 -3.69
N ILE A 13 6.42 -13.56 -3.03
CA ILE A 13 5.03 -13.35 -3.44
C ILE A 13 4.18 -12.74 -2.34
N GLY A 14 3.26 -11.87 -2.72
CA GLY A 14 2.23 -11.31 -1.85
C GLY A 14 0.89 -11.96 -2.10
N ILE A 15 0.15 -12.22 -1.03
CA ILE A 15 -1.26 -12.55 -1.12
C ILE A 15 -2.05 -11.27 -0.98
N ILE A 16 -2.73 -10.89 -2.04
CA ILE A 16 -3.44 -9.63 -2.19
C ILE A 16 -4.94 -9.94 -2.28
N ALA A 17 -5.74 -9.29 -1.48
CA ALA A 17 -7.18 -9.49 -1.53
C ALA A 17 -7.91 -8.32 -0.89
N HIS A 18 -9.18 -8.17 -1.23
CA HIS A 18 -10.10 -7.36 -0.45
C HIS A 18 -10.45 -8.04 0.89
N ILE A 19 -11.06 -7.28 1.81
CA ILE A 19 -11.54 -7.80 3.10
C ILE A 19 -12.50 -8.97 2.84
N ASP A 20 -12.40 -9.99 3.67
CA ASP A 20 -13.23 -11.21 3.61
C ASP A 20 -13.12 -12.05 2.32
N ALA A 21 -12.29 -11.73 1.33
CA ALA A 21 -12.10 -12.60 0.15
C ALA A 21 -11.45 -13.96 0.49
N GLY A 22 -10.95 -14.12 1.72
CA GLY A 22 -10.32 -15.34 2.21
C GLY A 22 -8.80 -15.35 2.06
N LYS A 23 -8.17 -14.18 2.11
CA LYS A 23 -6.72 -14.00 2.06
C LYS A 23 -5.99 -14.81 3.12
N THR A 24 -6.25 -14.53 4.41
CA THR A 24 -5.63 -15.22 5.54
C THR A 24 -5.90 -16.74 5.51
N THR A 25 -7.13 -17.12 5.15
CA THR A 25 -7.49 -18.55 4.97
C THR A 25 -6.63 -19.19 3.88
N THR A 26 -6.39 -18.51 2.76
CA THR A 26 -5.53 -19.01 1.67
C THR A 26 -4.09 -19.14 2.14
N THR A 27 -3.55 -18.15 2.84
CA THR A 27 -2.20 -18.15 3.41
C THR A 27 -2.02 -19.30 4.41
N GLU A 28 -2.98 -19.53 5.30
CA GLU A 28 -2.96 -20.66 6.26
C GLU A 28 -2.95 -22.02 5.54
N ARG A 29 -3.69 -22.18 4.44
CA ARG A 29 -3.67 -23.42 3.62
C ARG A 29 -2.34 -23.60 2.91
N ILE A 30 -1.75 -22.54 2.40
CA ILE A 30 -0.40 -22.60 1.82
C ILE A 30 0.61 -23.08 2.88
N MET A 31 0.59 -22.53 4.08
CA MET A 31 1.47 -22.97 5.16
C MET A 31 1.24 -24.43 5.58
N PHE A 32 -0.01 -24.88 5.58
CA PHE A 32 -0.34 -26.27 5.89
C PHE A 32 0.20 -27.23 4.83
N TYR A 33 -0.05 -26.96 3.53
CA TYR A 33 0.41 -27.84 2.45
C TYR A 33 1.92 -27.83 2.25
N THR A 34 2.59 -26.74 2.62
CA THR A 34 4.05 -26.65 2.62
C THR A 34 4.70 -27.24 3.89
N GLY A 35 3.90 -27.82 4.80
CA GLY A 35 4.37 -28.49 6.01
C GLY A 35 4.90 -27.55 7.09
N LYS A 36 4.69 -26.22 6.95
CA LYS A 36 5.12 -25.25 7.98
C LYS A 36 4.23 -25.25 9.21
N THR A 37 2.97 -25.61 9.07
CA THR A 37 2.04 -25.83 10.18
C THR A 37 1.50 -27.25 10.17
N HIS A 38 1.29 -27.83 11.35
CA HIS A 38 0.72 -29.17 11.49
C HIS A 38 -0.82 -29.17 11.61
N ARG A 39 -1.39 -27.98 11.84
CA ARG A 39 -2.84 -27.77 11.98
C ARG A 39 -3.25 -26.63 11.04
N ILE A 40 -4.45 -26.75 10.52
CA ILE A 40 -5.07 -25.72 9.72
C ILE A 40 -5.58 -24.64 10.68
N GLY A 41 -5.08 -23.40 10.54
CA GLY A 41 -5.60 -22.25 11.27
C GLY A 41 -6.97 -21.82 10.74
N SER A 42 -7.80 -21.29 11.63
CA SER A 42 -9.12 -20.72 11.33
C SER A 42 -9.17 -19.27 11.80
N VAL A 43 -9.65 -18.40 10.93
CA VAL A 43 -9.86 -16.97 11.26
C VAL A 43 -10.97 -16.84 12.29
N ASP A 44 -12.06 -17.59 12.11
CA ASP A 44 -13.24 -17.54 12.99
C ASP A 44 -12.93 -18.02 14.43
N ASP A 45 -11.99 -18.96 14.56
CA ASP A 45 -11.53 -19.48 15.87
C ASP A 45 -10.34 -18.72 16.44
N GLY A 46 -9.80 -17.70 15.73
CA GLY A 46 -8.62 -16.94 16.14
C GLY A 46 -7.33 -17.77 16.27
N THR A 47 -7.24 -18.91 15.53
CA THR A 47 -6.13 -19.86 15.60
C THR A 47 -5.12 -19.73 14.46
N THR A 48 -5.25 -18.67 13.64
CA THR A 48 -4.32 -18.36 12.55
C THR A 48 -2.92 -18.05 13.06
N VAL A 49 -1.92 -18.45 12.30
CA VAL A 49 -0.51 -18.22 12.61
C VAL A 49 -0.05 -16.83 12.10
N THR A 50 -0.61 -16.39 10.97
CA THR A 50 -0.27 -15.12 10.35
C THR A 50 -0.83 -13.92 11.09
N ASP A 51 -2.04 -14.01 11.65
CA ASP A 51 -2.65 -12.97 12.46
C ASP A 51 -2.19 -13.16 13.93
N TRP A 52 -1.01 -12.66 14.25
CA TRP A 52 -0.39 -12.85 15.56
C TRP A 52 -0.81 -11.81 16.60
N MET A 53 -1.29 -10.63 16.17
CA MET A 53 -1.77 -9.58 17.05
C MET A 53 -3.14 -9.93 17.66
N VAL A 54 -3.35 -9.54 18.91
CA VAL A 54 -4.65 -9.70 19.57
C VAL A 54 -5.75 -8.98 18.81
N GLN A 55 -5.45 -7.79 18.31
CA GLN A 55 -6.38 -6.95 17.53
C GLN A 55 -6.78 -7.58 16.20
N GLU A 56 -5.86 -8.29 15.53
CA GLU A 56 -6.14 -9.03 14.30
C GLU A 56 -7.13 -10.17 14.57
N ARG A 57 -6.87 -10.96 15.62
CA ARG A 57 -7.69 -12.11 16.01
C ARG A 57 -9.09 -11.69 16.49
N GLU A 58 -9.19 -10.63 17.29
CA GLU A 58 -10.47 -10.12 17.79
C GLU A 58 -11.34 -9.55 16.66
N ARG A 59 -10.73 -8.95 15.64
CA ARG A 59 -11.44 -8.26 14.55
C ARG A 59 -11.56 -9.12 13.28
N GLY A 60 -10.84 -10.23 13.19
CA GLY A 60 -10.81 -11.12 12.02
C GLY A 60 -10.18 -10.48 10.77
N ILE A 61 -9.30 -9.48 10.94
CA ILE A 61 -8.65 -8.77 9.83
C ILE A 61 -7.13 -8.75 10.03
N THR A 62 -6.37 -8.87 8.96
CA THR A 62 -4.92 -8.64 8.97
C THR A 62 -4.64 -7.15 9.02
N ILE A 63 -3.86 -6.72 10.02
CA ILE A 63 -3.44 -5.32 10.23
C ILE A 63 -2.01 -5.12 9.78
N VAL A 64 -1.14 -6.04 10.18
CA VAL A 64 0.30 -5.98 9.94
C VAL A 64 0.70 -7.11 9.00
N SER A 65 1.36 -6.81 7.88
CA SER A 65 1.82 -7.83 6.94
C SER A 65 2.76 -8.84 7.63
N ALA A 66 2.46 -10.13 7.51
CA ALA A 66 3.32 -11.20 7.99
C ALA A 66 4.20 -11.72 6.85
N ALA A 67 5.50 -11.89 7.10
CA ALA A 67 6.42 -12.53 6.15
C ALA A 67 6.74 -13.94 6.62
N VAL A 68 6.47 -14.92 5.79
CA VAL A 68 6.67 -16.33 6.10
C VAL A 68 7.44 -17.01 4.98
N SER A 69 8.46 -17.79 5.34
CA SER A 69 9.20 -18.60 4.37
C SER A 69 8.65 -20.03 4.34
N ALA A 70 8.44 -20.56 3.16
CA ALA A 70 7.91 -21.90 2.92
C ALA A 70 8.65 -22.60 1.78
N GLU A 71 8.52 -23.91 1.65
CA GLU A 71 9.10 -24.68 0.56
C GLU A 71 8.01 -25.48 -0.16
N TRP A 72 8.02 -25.44 -1.50
CA TRP A 72 7.13 -26.24 -2.33
C TRP A 72 7.87 -26.78 -3.54
N LYS A 73 7.86 -28.10 -3.71
CA LYS A 73 8.49 -28.80 -4.84
C LYS A 73 9.95 -28.37 -5.12
N GLY A 74 10.73 -28.09 -4.06
CA GLY A 74 12.13 -27.65 -4.18
C GLY A 74 12.30 -26.19 -4.59
N TYR A 75 11.28 -25.36 -4.42
CA TYR A 75 11.31 -23.91 -4.54
C TYR A 75 11.15 -23.24 -3.18
N GLN A 76 11.93 -22.19 -2.95
CA GLN A 76 11.82 -21.34 -1.76
C GLN A 76 10.79 -20.26 -2.00
N PHE A 77 9.76 -20.20 -1.17
CA PHE A 77 8.74 -19.16 -1.16
C PHE A 77 8.97 -18.23 0.00
N ASN A 78 8.93 -16.94 -0.23
CA ASN A 78 8.76 -15.91 0.76
C ASN A 78 7.36 -15.30 0.55
N LEU A 79 6.45 -15.65 1.44
CA LEU A 79 5.06 -15.21 1.41
C LEU A 79 4.93 -13.95 2.25
N ILE A 80 4.33 -12.90 1.70
CA ILE A 80 3.96 -11.70 2.44
C ILE A 80 2.44 -11.60 2.41
N ASP A 81 1.82 -11.81 3.58
CA ASP A 81 0.39 -11.62 3.76
C ASP A 81 0.10 -10.14 3.97
N THR A 82 -0.57 -9.50 2.99
CA THR A 82 -0.81 -8.04 3.02
C THR A 82 -2.16 -7.73 3.66
N PRO A 83 -2.31 -6.61 4.40
CA PRO A 83 -3.63 -6.19 4.87
C PRO A 83 -4.62 -5.97 3.72
N GLY A 84 -5.90 -6.27 3.98
CA GLY A 84 -6.97 -6.03 3.01
C GLY A 84 -7.70 -4.70 3.21
N HIS A 85 -7.50 -4.02 4.37
CA HIS A 85 -8.21 -2.80 4.70
C HIS A 85 -7.48 -1.56 4.22
N ILE A 86 -8.22 -0.57 3.73
CA ILE A 86 -7.66 0.64 3.13
C ILE A 86 -6.88 1.50 4.12
N ASP A 87 -7.25 1.51 5.39
CA ASP A 87 -6.54 2.24 6.44
C ASP A 87 -5.09 1.77 6.59
N PHE A 88 -4.76 0.58 6.06
CA PHE A 88 -3.41 0.00 6.07
C PHE A 88 -2.73 0.03 4.70
N THR A 89 -3.10 0.98 3.85
CA THR A 89 -2.53 1.15 2.51
C THR A 89 -1.01 1.22 2.50
N ALA A 90 -0.40 1.83 3.52
CA ALA A 90 1.06 1.89 3.66
C ALA A 90 1.71 0.51 3.79
N GLU A 91 1.07 -0.41 4.54
CA GLU A 91 1.49 -1.81 4.65
C GLU A 91 1.46 -2.52 3.29
N VAL A 92 0.40 -2.27 2.52
CA VAL A 92 0.25 -2.82 1.17
C VAL A 92 1.34 -2.28 0.25
N GLN A 93 1.57 -0.97 0.24
CA GLN A 93 2.59 -0.34 -0.63
C GLN A 93 4.00 -0.84 -0.32
N ARG A 94 4.40 -0.91 0.97
CA ARG A 94 5.72 -1.41 1.34
C ARG A 94 5.90 -2.90 1.01
N SER A 95 4.83 -3.68 1.10
CA SER A 95 4.84 -5.09 0.70
C SER A 95 4.99 -5.22 -0.81
N LEU A 96 4.18 -4.51 -1.61
CA LEU A 96 4.24 -4.53 -3.07
C LEU A 96 5.62 -4.14 -3.61
N ARG A 97 6.32 -3.21 -2.94
CA ARG A 97 7.66 -2.75 -3.34
C ARG A 97 8.70 -3.86 -3.32
N VAL A 98 8.55 -4.85 -2.46
CA VAL A 98 9.53 -5.94 -2.27
C VAL A 98 9.10 -7.28 -2.86
N LEU A 99 7.94 -7.33 -3.49
CA LEU A 99 7.44 -8.53 -4.15
C LEU A 99 7.98 -8.66 -5.57
N ASP A 100 8.19 -9.90 -6.00
CA ASP A 100 8.43 -10.22 -7.40
C ASP A 100 7.13 -10.54 -8.14
N GLY A 101 6.13 -11.07 -7.43
CA GLY A 101 4.81 -11.38 -7.97
C GLY A 101 3.71 -11.38 -6.90
N GLY A 102 2.47 -11.41 -7.32
CA GLY A 102 1.30 -11.42 -6.45
C GLY A 102 0.26 -12.47 -6.82
N VAL A 103 -0.41 -12.99 -5.79
CA VAL A 103 -1.62 -13.79 -5.92
C VAL A 103 -2.78 -12.92 -5.48
N VAL A 104 -3.67 -12.58 -6.40
CA VAL A 104 -4.86 -11.78 -6.13
C VAL A 104 -6.04 -12.71 -5.89
N VAL A 105 -6.59 -12.66 -4.68
CA VAL A 105 -7.72 -13.51 -4.28
C VAL A 105 -9.02 -12.71 -4.42
N PHE A 106 -9.92 -13.19 -5.26
CA PHE A 106 -11.26 -12.65 -5.47
C PHE A 106 -12.32 -13.53 -4.83
N ASP A 107 -13.38 -12.93 -4.32
CA ASP A 107 -14.58 -13.66 -3.87
C ASP A 107 -15.45 -14.03 -5.08
N ALA A 108 -15.75 -15.31 -5.26
CA ALA A 108 -16.57 -15.79 -6.37
C ALA A 108 -18.01 -15.24 -6.39
N VAL A 109 -18.50 -14.74 -5.24
CA VAL A 109 -19.83 -14.15 -5.12
C VAL A 109 -19.81 -12.66 -5.45
N GLN A 110 -18.81 -11.93 -4.98
CA GLN A 110 -18.74 -10.47 -5.09
C GLN A 110 -17.95 -10.01 -6.34
N GLY A 111 -17.00 -10.82 -6.81
CA GLY A 111 -16.11 -10.43 -7.92
C GLY A 111 -15.10 -9.37 -7.50
N VAL A 112 -14.85 -8.41 -8.40
CA VAL A 112 -13.97 -7.28 -8.12
C VAL A 112 -14.70 -6.22 -7.29
N GLU A 113 -14.12 -5.84 -6.17
CA GLU A 113 -14.60 -4.79 -5.29
C GLU A 113 -13.69 -3.56 -5.30
N PRO A 114 -14.13 -2.39 -4.80
CA PRO A 114 -13.34 -1.15 -4.85
C PRO A 114 -11.94 -1.27 -4.24
N GLN A 115 -11.81 -2.03 -3.15
CA GLN A 115 -10.50 -2.28 -2.56
C GLN A 115 -9.59 -3.12 -3.47
N SER A 116 -10.17 -4.09 -4.19
CA SER A 116 -9.43 -4.86 -5.19
C SER A 116 -8.90 -3.96 -6.31
N GLU A 117 -9.70 -2.98 -6.76
CA GLU A 117 -9.28 -1.99 -7.77
C GLU A 117 -8.10 -1.16 -7.26
N THR A 118 -8.18 -0.67 -6.01
CA THR A 118 -7.12 0.15 -5.42
C THR A 118 -5.79 -0.61 -5.33
N VAL A 119 -5.82 -1.83 -4.79
CA VAL A 119 -4.61 -2.64 -4.66
C VAL A 119 -4.08 -3.09 -6.02
N TRP A 120 -4.97 -3.36 -6.97
CA TRP A 120 -4.60 -3.68 -8.35
C TRP A 120 -3.83 -2.53 -9.00
N ARG A 121 -4.33 -1.29 -8.92
CA ARG A 121 -3.64 -0.09 -9.44
C ARG A 121 -2.29 0.16 -8.76
N GLN A 122 -2.21 -0.10 -7.45
CA GLN A 122 -0.93 -0.02 -6.75
C GLN A 122 0.07 -1.07 -7.26
N ALA A 123 -0.39 -2.30 -7.49
CA ALA A 123 0.45 -3.34 -8.09
C ALA A 123 0.88 -3.00 -9.54
N ASP A 124 0.02 -2.32 -10.33
CA ASP A 124 0.39 -1.78 -11.65
C ASP A 124 1.51 -0.74 -11.54
N ARG A 125 1.39 0.19 -10.57
CA ARG A 125 2.40 1.22 -10.32
C ARG A 125 3.79 0.64 -10.04
N TYR A 126 3.85 -0.47 -9.31
CA TYR A 126 5.09 -1.17 -9.00
C TYR A 126 5.47 -2.25 -10.03
N GLY A 127 4.69 -2.39 -11.10
CA GLY A 127 4.93 -3.39 -12.14
C GLY A 127 4.97 -4.83 -11.61
N VAL A 128 4.11 -5.15 -10.62
CA VAL A 128 4.07 -6.48 -9.99
C VAL A 128 3.24 -7.46 -10.83
N PRO A 129 3.85 -8.51 -11.41
CA PRO A 129 3.14 -9.59 -12.11
C PRO A 129 2.16 -10.33 -11.18
N ARG A 130 1.02 -10.74 -11.71
CA ARG A 130 -0.06 -11.31 -10.89
C ARG A 130 -0.68 -12.54 -11.51
N ILE A 131 -1.12 -13.44 -10.62
CA ILE A 131 -2.07 -14.51 -10.91
C ILE A 131 -3.33 -14.28 -10.07
N CYS A 132 -4.49 -14.72 -10.55
CA CYS A 132 -5.77 -14.52 -9.91
C CYS A 132 -6.30 -15.86 -9.37
N PHE A 133 -6.88 -15.81 -8.18
CA PHE A 133 -7.52 -16.95 -7.54
C PHE A 133 -8.95 -16.61 -7.14
N VAL A 134 -9.92 -17.19 -7.83
CA VAL A 134 -11.34 -17.04 -7.53
C VAL A 134 -11.70 -18.02 -6.41
N ASN A 135 -11.78 -17.48 -5.21
CA ASN A 135 -12.01 -18.22 -3.97
C ASN A 135 -13.49 -18.28 -3.62
N LYS A 136 -13.85 -19.15 -2.67
CA LYS A 136 -15.22 -19.34 -2.17
C LYS A 136 -16.21 -19.89 -3.22
N MET A 137 -15.73 -20.71 -4.12
CA MET A 137 -16.57 -21.39 -5.12
C MET A 137 -17.66 -22.28 -4.49
N ASP A 138 -17.56 -22.58 -3.20
CA ASP A 138 -18.51 -23.34 -2.40
C ASP A 138 -19.70 -22.53 -1.87
N ARG A 139 -19.67 -21.17 -2.01
CA ARG A 139 -20.74 -20.30 -1.52
C ARG A 139 -21.90 -20.17 -2.50
N VAL A 140 -23.10 -19.95 -1.95
CA VAL A 140 -24.32 -19.67 -2.75
C VAL A 140 -24.11 -18.37 -3.54
N GLY A 141 -24.40 -18.42 -4.83
CA GLY A 141 -24.21 -17.31 -5.76
C GLY A 141 -22.79 -17.18 -6.32
N ALA A 142 -21.89 -18.13 -6.03
CA ALA A 142 -20.55 -18.14 -6.60
C ALA A 142 -20.57 -18.35 -8.13
N SER A 143 -19.82 -17.54 -8.87
CA SER A 143 -19.67 -17.66 -10.32
C SER A 143 -18.26 -17.28 -10.77
N TYR A 144 -17.58 -18.24 -11.35
CA TYR A 144 -16.24 -18.07 -11.91
C TYR A 144 -16.23 -17.12 -13.11
N GLU A 145 -17.14 -17.33 -14.06
CA GLU A 145 -17.24 -16.53 -15.28
C GLU A 145 -17.53 -15.08 -14.98
N ARG A 146 -18.55 -14.80 -14.15
CA ARG A 146 -18.88 -13.45 -13.75
C ARG A 146 -17.71 -12.75 -13.04
N THR A 147 -16.94 -13.44 -12.22
CA THR A 147 -15.75 -12.87 -11.58
C THR A 147 -14.72 -12.48 -12.63
N ILE A 148 -14.50 -13.30 -13.66
CA ILE A 148 -13.62 -12.97 -14.79
C ILE A 148 -14.12 -11.73 -15.54
N ASP A 149 -15.42 -11.63 -15.81
CA ASP A 149 -16.01 -10.46 -16.47
C ASP A 149 -15.77 -9.19 -15.64
N THR A 150 -15.94 -9.25 -14.31
CA THR A 150 -15.64 -8.09 -13.44
C THR A 150 -14.16 -7.71 -13.46
N ILE A 151 -13.24 -8.66 -13.65
CA ILE A 151 -11.79 -8.37 -13.78
C ILE A 151 -11.54 -7.57 -15.08
N VAL A 152 -12.21 -7.94 -16.18
CA VAL A 152 -12.12 -7.18 -17.43
C VAL A 152 -12.73 -5.79 -17.28
N ASP A 153 -13.97 -5.72 -16.79
CA ASP A 153 -14.77 -4.49 -16.79
C ASP A 153 -14.25 -3.43 -15.83
N ARG A 154 -13.79 -3.85 -14.64
CA ARG A 154 -13.39 -2.92 -13.58
C ARG A 154 -11.89 -2.67 -13.50
N LEU A 155 -11.07 -3.68 -13.83
CA LEU A 155 -9.62 -3.56 -13.75
C LEU A 155 -8.97 -3.27 -15.10
N GLY A 156 -9.70 -3.44 -16.22
CA GLY A 156 -9.14 -3.32 -17.57
C GLY A 156 -8.03 -4.34 -17.84
N ALA A 157 -8.02 -5.46 -17.10
CA ALA A 157 -7.00 -6.47 -17.18
C ALA A 157 -7.31 -7.50 -18.28
N ASN A 158 -6.32 -8.30 -18.65
CA ASN A 158 -6.46 -9.43 -19.56
C ASN A 158 -6.43 -10.75 -18.78
N PRO A 159 -7.57 -11.20 -18.19
CA PRO A 159 -7.63 -12.48 -17.51
C PRO A 159 -7.65 -13.64 -18.51
N ILE A 160 -6.88 -14.68 -18.21
CA ILE A 160 -6.87 -15.93 -18.97
C ILE A 160 -7.38 -17.04 -18.05
N ALA A 161 -8.56 -17.56 -18.37
CA ALA A 161 -9.13 -18.68 -17.63
C ALA A 161 -8.29 -19.94 -17.86
N MET A 162 -7.68 -20.45 -16.78
CA MET A 162 -6.86 -21.65 -16.83
C MET A 162 -7.65 -22.91 -16.49
N GLN A 163 -8.83 -22.74 -15.92
CA GLN A 163 -9.66 -23.82 -15.38
C GLN A 163 -11.14 -23.60 -15.69
N ILE A 164 -11.91 -24.67 -15.60
CA ILE A 164 -13.38 -24.65 -15.48
C ILE A 164 -13.75 -25.34 -14.17
N PRO A 165 -14.59 -24.73 -13.30
CA PRO A 165 -15.03 -25.38 -12.07
C PRO A 165 -15.90 -26.61 -12.34
N ILE A 166 -15.72 -27.67 -11.54
CA ILE A 166 -16.56 -28.86 -11.54
C ILE A 166 -17.56 -28.74 -10.38
N GLY A 167 -18.83 -28.54 -10.74
CA GLY A 167 -19.87 -28.18 -9.79
C GLY A 167 -19.79 -26.73 -9.34
N PHE A 168 -20.78 -26.31 -8.59
CA PHE A 168 -20.88 -24.96 -8.06
C PHE A 168 -21.53 -25.00 -6.68
N GLU A 169 -21.27 -23.97 -5.87
CA GLU A 169 -21.80 -23.86 -4.51
C GLU A 169 -21.49 -25.12 -3.67
N ALA A 170 -22.50 -25.69 -3.01
CA ALA A 170 -22.35 -26.90 -2.20
C ALA A 170 -21.86 -28.13 -2.98
N THR A 171 -21.99 -28.12 -4.31
CA THR A 171 -21.56 -29.22 -5.19
C THR A 171 -20.16 -29.02 -5.76
N PHE A 172 -19.46 -27.95 -5.44
CA PHE A 172 -18.10 -27.68 -5.91
C PHE A 172 -17.13 -28.77 -5.45
N LYS A 173 -16.56 -29.53 -6.40
CA LYS A 173 -15.68 -30.67 -6.15
C LYS A 173 -14.23 -30.40 -6.56
N GLY A 174 -14.02 -29.53 -7.54
CA GLY A 174 -12.70 -29.29 -8.12
C GLY A 174 -12.78 -28.49 -9.40
N ALA A 175 -11.80 -28.66 -10.28
CA ALA A 175 -11.74 -27.93 -11.54
C ALA A 175 -11.13 -28.80 -12.66
N ILE A 176 -11.47 -28.49 -13.91
CA ILE A 176 -10.81 -29.02 -15.10
C ILE A 176 -9.64 -28.09 -15.41
N ASP A 177 -8.45 -28.63 -15.47
CA ASP A 177 -7.25 -27.92 -15.95
C ASP A 177 -7.23 -27.92 -17.47
N LEU A 178 -7.30 -26.74 -18.06
CA LEU A 178 -7.40 -26.55 -19.52
C LEU A 178 -6.07 -26.79 -20.25
N LEU A 179 -4.94 -26.77 -19.56
CA LEU A 179 -3.65 -27.11 -20.17
C LEU A 179 -3.49 -28.61 -20.36
N SER A 180 -3.71 -29.39 -19.31
CA SER A 180 -3.58 -30.85 -19.34
C SER A 180 -4.83 -31.57 -19.84
N MET A 181 -5.96 -30.89 -19.90
CA MET A 181 -7.29 -31.47 -20.19
C MET A 181 -7.60 -32.64 -19.26
N LYS A 182 -7.43 -32.43 -17.96
CA LYS A 182 -7.75 -33.36 -16.90
C LYS A 182 -8.58 -32.69 -15.83
N ALA A 183 -9.42 -33.46 -15.17
CA ALA A 183 -10.16 -33.04 -14.00
C ALA A 183 -9.31 -33.25 -12.74
N ILE A 184 -9.26 -32.22 -11.88
CA ILE A 184 -8.58 -32.25 -10.58
C ILE A 184 -9.66 -32.10 -9.52
N VAL A 185 -9.86 -33.14 -8.69
CA VAL A 185 -10.92 -33.18 -7.66
C VAL A 185 -10.33 -33.51 -6.30
N TRP A 186 -11.00 -33.05 -5.25
CA TRP A 186 -10.65 -33.33 -3.85
C TRP A 186 -11.80 -34.01 -3.17
N GLU A 187 -11.55 -35.21 -2.65
CA GLU A 187 -12.56 -36.06 -1.99
C GLU A 187 -12.42 -36.04 -0.46
N ASP A 188 -11.19 -35.78 0.05
CA ASP A 188 -10.95 -35.71 1.48
C ASP A 188 -11.18 -34.31 2.03
N ASP A 189 -11.63 -34.22 3.30
CA ASP A 189 -11.93 -32.92 3.96
C ASP A 189 -10.72 -32.07 4.19
N LEU A 190 -9.52 -32.63 4.26
CA LEU A 190 -8.25 -31.86 4.42
C LEU A 190 -7.64 -31.45 3.06
N GLY A 191 -8.17 -32.01 1.96
CA GLY A 191 -7.70 -31.73 0.60
C GLY A 191 -6.21 -32.01 0.38
N LYS A 192 -5.67 -33.07 1.06
CA LYS A 192 -4.21 -33.32 1.04
C LYS A 192 -3.72 -33.83 -0.31
N GLU A 193 -4.49 -34.69 -0.94
CA GLU A 193 -4.11 -35.31 -2.20
C GLU A 193 -5.16 -35.03 -3.28
N PRO A 194 -4.85 -34.14 -4.23
CA PRO A 194 -5.71 -33.91 -5.39
C PRO A 194 -5.72 -35.18 -6.27
N ILE A 195 -6.88 -35.61 -6.69
CA ILE A 195 -7.08 -36.75 -7.57
C ILE A 195 -7.21 -36.24 -9.00
N VAL A 196 -6.31 -36.68 -9.88
CA VAL A 196 -6.37 -36.38 -11.31
C VAL A 196 -7.13 -37.45 -12.05
N THR A 197 -8.22 -37.08 -12.72
CA THR A 197 -9.10 -37.99 -13.46
C THR A 197 -9.37 -37.46 -14.86
N ASP A 198 -10.10 -38.28 -15.64
CA ASP A 198 -10.61 -37.81 -16.93
C ASP A 198 -11.74 -36.79 -16.74
N ILE A 199 -11.93 -35.92 -17.74
CA ILE A 199 -13.00 -34.93 -17.74
C ILE A 199 -14.36 -35.62 -17.74
N PRO A 200 -15.32 -35.19 -16.89
CA PRO A 200 -16.69 -35.70 -16.95
C PRO A 200 -17.29 -35.56 -18.36
N ALA A 201 -17.95 -36.61 -18.85
CA ALA A 201 -18.41 -36.65 -20.23
C ALA A 201 -19.39 -35.53 -20.62
N ASP A 202 -20.15 -35.02 -19.64
CA ASP A 202 -21.06 -33.89 -19.78
C ASP A 202 -20.35 -32.54 -19.88
N MET A 203 -19.10 -32.45 -19.41
CA MET A 203 -18.29 -31.21 -19.45
C MET A 203 -17.22 -31.21 -20.56
N GLN A 204 -17.08 -32.30 -21.30
CA GLN A 204 -16.02 -32.45 -22.32
C GLN A 204 -16.08 -31.33 -23.39
N LYS A 205 -17.27 -31.02 -23.91
CA LYS A 205 -17.48 -30.00 -24.93
C LYS A 205 -17.16 -28.60 -24.41
N ASP A 206 -17.57 -28.29 -23.19
CA ASP A 206 -17.32 -26.98 -22.57
C ASP A 206 -15.82 -26.80 -22.30
N ALA A 207 -15.15 -27.88 -21.87
CA ALA A 207 -13.70 -27.87 -21.67
C ALA A 207 -12.92 -27.63 -22.97
N GLU A 208 -13.33 -28.28 -24.07
CA GLU A 208 -12.73 -28.06 -25.40
C GLU A 208 -12.90 -26.63 -25.89
N GLN A 209 -14.09 -26.05 -25.72
CA GLN A 209 -14.35 -24.67 -26.10
C GLN A 209 -13.56 -23.67 -25.25
N ALA A 210 -13.50 -23.89 -23.95
CA ALA A 210 -12.73 -23.05 -23.06
C ALA A 210 -11.21 -23.14 -23.33
N ARG A 211 -10.70 -24.36 -23.62
CA ARG A 211 -9.31 -24.57 -24.03
C ARG A 211 -9.01 -23.79 -25.31
N ALA A 212 -9.87 -23.83 -26.30
CA ALA A 212 -9.66 -23.11 -27.55
C ALA A 212 -9.51 -21.59 -27.29
N LYS A 213 -10.41 -21.00 -26.48
CA LYS A 213 -10.33 -19.60 -26.07
C LYS A 213 -9.06 -19.27 -25.26
N MET A 214 -8.65 -20.18 -24.37
CA MET A 214 -7.41 -20.01 -23.61
C MET A 214 -6.19 -20.01 -24.51
N VAL A 215 -6.11 -20.97 -25.46
CA VAL A 215 -4.99 -21.08 -26.41
C VAL A 215 -4.90 -19.83 -27.30
N GLU A 216 -6.03 -19.35 -27.82
CA GLU A 216 -6.12 -18.11 -28.59
C GLU A 216 -5.55 -16.92 -27.81
N LYS A 217 -6.02 -16.68 -26.59
CA LYS A 217 -5.54 -15.59 -25.72
C LYS A 217 -4.05 -15.70 -25.37
N ILE A 218 -3.55 -16.92 -25.16
CA ILE A 218 -2.12 -17.12 -24.88
C ILE A 218 -1.30 -16.88 -26.16
N ALA A 219 -1.78 -17.33 -27.31
CA ALA A 219 -1.10 -17.11 -28.58
C ALA A 219 -0.92 -15.63 -28.90
N GLU A 220 -1.91 -14.77 -28.57
CA GLU A 220 -1.82 -13.31 -28.74
C GLU A 220 -0.67 -12.64 -27.93
N LEU A 221 -0.11 -13.34 -26.95
CA LEU A 221 1.01 -12.81 -26.12
C LEU A 221 2.38 -12.96 -26.78
N ASP A 222 2.49 -13.78 -27.83
CA ASP A 222 3.76 -14.11 -28.49
C ASP A 222 3.57 -14.22 -30.00
N ASP A 223 4.34 -13.45 -30.78
CA ASP A 223 4.20 -13.35 -32.22
C ASP A 223 4.40 -14.69 -32.96
N GLU A 224 5.33 -15.53 -32.48
CA GLU A 224 5.56 -16.86 -33.08
C GLU A 224 4.39 -17.80 -32.84
N LEU A 225 3.80 -17.76 -31.63
CA LEU A 225 2.61 -18.55 -31.31
C LEU A 225 1.38 -18.04 -32.02
N THR A 226 1.24 -16.73 -32.22
CA THR A 226 0.17 -16.14 -33.06
C THR A 226 0.23 -16.71 -34.46
N MET A 227 1.41 -16.78 -35.08
CA MET A 227 1.56 -17.35 -36.43
C MET A 227 1.22 -18.83 -36.45
N LYS A 228 1.71 -19.63 -35.51
CA LYS A 228 1.38 -21.07 -35.39
C LYS A 228 -0.13 -21.29 -35.23
N PHE A 229 -0.78 -20.48 -34.40
CA PHE A 229 -2.22 -20.56 -34.18
C PHE A 229 -3.02 -20.26 -35.45
N LEU A 230 -2.66 -19.20 -36.17
CA LEU A 230 -3.32 -18.80 -37.43
C LEU A 230 -3.11 -19.82 -38.55
N GLU A 231 -1.96 -20.50 -38.57
CA GLU A 231 -1.67 -21.56 -39.55
C GLU A 231 -2.29 -22.91 -39.16
N GLY A 232 -2.94 -22.99 -37.98
CA GLY A 232 -3.58 -24.21 -37.50
C GLY A 232 -2.59 -25.30 -37.05
N HIS A 233 -1.38 -24.91 -36.73
CA HIS A 233 -0.37 -25.82 -36.17
C HIS A 233 -0.65 -26.14 -34.70
N GLU A 234 -0.30 -27.35 -34.28
CA GLU A 234 -0.42 -27.74 -32.88
C GLU A 234 0.59 -26.97 -32.02
N ILE A 235 0.11 -26.37 -30.91
CA ILE A 235 0.93 -25.69 -29.93
C ILE A 235 1.05 -26.59 -28.70
N SER A 236 2.27 -26.90 -28.32
CA SER A 236 2.54 -27.78 -27.15
C SER A 236 2.22 -27.06 -25.84
N VAL A 237 1.99 -27.83 -24.79
CA VAL A 237 1.74 -27.32 -23.43
C VAL A 237 2.93 -26.49 -22.91
N ASP A 238 4.15 -26.88 -23.23
CA ASP A 238 5.36 -26.17 -22.80
C ASP A 238 5.49 -24.81 -23.50
N GLU A 239 5.15 -24.72 -24.78
CA GLU A 239 5.10 -23.44 -25.49
C GLU A 239 4.02 -22.50 -24.92
N LEU A 240 2.83 -23.03 -24.64
CA LEU A 240 1.76 -22.26 -23.98
C LEU A 240 2.19 -21.74 -22.62
N LYS A 241 2.82 -22.59 -21.78
CA LYS A 241 3.33 -22.19 -20.47
C LYS A 241 4.41 -21.10 -20.57
N ALA A 242 5.34 -21.25 -21.50
CA ALA A 242 6.42 -20.29 -21.70
C ALA A 242 5.88 -18.91 -22.15
N ALA A 243 4.96 -18.88 -23.10
CA ALA A 243 4.36 -17.65 -23.59
C ALA A 243 3.49 -16.97 -22.52
N LEU A 244 2.68 -17.77 -21.79
CA LEU A 244 1.89 -17.24 -20.69
C LEU A 244 2.77 -16.67 -19.59
N ARG A 245 3.85 -17.38 -19.17
CA ARG A 245 4.81 -16.86 -18.20
C ARG A 245 5.41 -15.53 -18.65
N LYS A 246 5.84 -15.44 -19.90
CA LYS A 246 6.40 -14.20 -20.50
C LYS A 246 5.37 -13.06 -20.45
N GLY A 247 4.10 -13.36 -20.81
CA GLY A 247 3.01 -12.40 -20.74
C GLY A 247 2.68 -11.94 -19.31
N VAL A 248 2.74 -12.84 -18.34
CA VAL A 248 2.53 -12.52 -16.90
C VAL A 248 3.65 -11.65 -16.37
N ILE A 249 4.92 -11.99 -16.64
CA ILE A 249 6.09 -11.21 -16.21
C ILE A 249 6.06 -9.80 -16.83
N ALA A 250 5.59 -9.68 -18.07
CA ALA A 250 5.41 -8.40 -18.74
C ALA A 250 4.13 -7.63 -18.31
N VAL A 251 3.36 -8.15 -17.33
CA VAL A 251 2.08 -7.58 -16.85
C VAL A 251 1.03 -7.42 -17.95
N LYS A 252 1.07 -8.25 -18.99
CA LYS A 252 0.12 -8.24 -20.12
C LYS A 252 -1.03 -9.22 -19.97
N ALA A 253 -0.90 -10.19 -19.07
CA ALA A 253 -1.89 -11.23 -18.82
C ALA A 253 -1.92 -11.62 -17.35
N ALA A 254 -3.10 -12.07 -16.87
CA ALA A 254 -3.29 -12.59 -15.54
C ALA A 254 -4.02 -13.94 -15.61
N PRO A 255 -3.34 -15.08 -15.41
CA PRO A 255 -3.98 -16.39 -15.39
C PRO A 255 -4.90 -16.50 -14.18
N VAL A 256 -6.09 -17.06 -14.39
CA VAL A 256 -7.16 -17.16 -13.38
C VAL A 256 -7.41 -18.62 -13.03
N PHE A 257 -7.34 -18.90 -11.73
CA PHE A 257 -7.61 -20.19 -11.13
C PHE A 257 -8.83 -20.10 -10.21
N CYS A 258 -9.43 -21.23 -9.84
CA CYS A 258 -10.57 -21.27 -8.93
C CYS A 258 -10.40 -22.28 -7.81
N GLY A 259 -11.11 -22.05 -6.70
CA GLY A 259 -11.07 -22.96 -5.57
C GLY A 259 -11.93 -22.51 -4.39
N SER A 260 -11.78 -23.22 -3.29
CA SER A 260 -12.32 -22.86 -1.98
C SER A 260 -11.27 -23.15 -0.92
N SER A 261 -10.60 -22.09 -0.46
CA SER A 261 -9.59 -22.23 0.61
C SER A 261 -10.20 -22.77 1.90
N LEU A 262 -11.45 -22.38 2.23
CA LEU A 262 -12.15 -22.90 3.41
C LEU A 262 -12.41 -24.41 3.31
N LYS A 263 -12.77 -24.89 2.13
CA LYS A 263 -13.02 -26.32 1.86
C LYS A 263 -11.77 -27.07 1.40
N ASN A 264 -10.59 -26.45 1.51
CA ASN A 264 -9.30 -27.07 1.22
C ASN A 264 -9.14 -27.56 -0.25
N LYS A 265 -9.70 -26.82 -1.22
CA LYS A 265 -9.72 -27.19 -2.64
C LYS A 265 -9.06 -26.11 -3.51
N GLY A 266 -8.15 -26.52 -4.40
CA GLY A 266 -7.52 -25.64 -5.40
C GLY A 266 -6.19 -25.02 -4.98
N VAL A 267 -5.80 -25.02 -3.72
CA VAL A 267 -4.61 -24.30 -3.22
C VAL A 267 -3.29 -24.92 -3.72
N GLN A 268 -3.21 -26.24 -3.85
CA GLN A 268 -1.99 -26.88 -4.39
C GLN A 268 -1.75 -26.52 -5.86
N VAL A 269 -2.83 -26.44 -6.64
CA VAL A 269 -2.75 -26.00 -8.05
C VAL A 269 -2.33 -24.53 -8.13
N LEU A 270 -2.79 -23.70 -7.20
CA LEU A 270 -2.35 -22.31 -7.09
C LEU A 270 -0.84 -22.23 -6.77
N LEU A 271 -0.32 -23.07 -5.87
CA LEU A 271 1.13 -23.15 -5.58
C LEU A 271 1.96 -23.57 -6.80
N ASP A 272 1.45 -24.52 -7.58
CA ASP A 272 2.09 -24.91 -8.84
C ASP A 272 2.07 -23.77 -9.85
N ALA A 273 0.97 -23.03 -9.96
CA ALA A 273 0.85 -21.86 -10.80
C ALA A 273 1.81 -20.71 -10.40
N VAL A 274 2.08 -20.53 -9.12
CA VAL A 274 3.11 -19.60 -8.64
C VAL A 274 4.50 -19.98 -9.18
N ILE A 275 4.83 -21.27 -9.18
CA ILE A 275 6.11 -21.74 -9.74
C ILE A 275 6.15 -21.51 -11.25
N ASP A 276 5.09 -21.85 -11.95
CA ASP A 276 5.04 -21.87 -13.42
C ASP A 276 5.02 -20.42 -14.00
N TYR A 277 4.28 -19.50 -13.38
CA TYR A 277 3.95 -18.21 -14.01
C TYR A 277 4.51 -16.98 -13.32
N LEU A 278 4.73 -16.99 -12.00
CA LEU A 278 5.28 -15.82 -11.34
C LEU A 278 6.82 -15.78 -11.45
N PRO A 279 7.39 -14.57 -11.53
CA PRO A 279 8.83 -14.43 -11.68
C PRO A 279 9.61 -14.85 -10.42
N SER A 280 10.84 -15.23 -10.67
CA SER A 280 11.93 -15.30 -9.68
C SER A 280 12.73 -14.00 -9.68
N PRO A 281 13.57 -13.75 -8.67
CA PRO A 281 14.53 -12.64 -8.74
C PRO A 281 15.47 -12.69 -9.94
N ALA A 282 15.72 -13.89 -10.51
CA ALA A 282 16.55 -14.07 -11.70
C ALA A 282 15.88 -13.53 -12.99
N ASP A 283 14.56 -13.43 -13.02
CA ASP A 283 13.83 -12.83 -14.15
C ASP A 283 13.98 -11.29 -14.21
N LYS A 284 14.52 -10.68 -13.14
CA LYS A 284 14.92 -9.26 -13.08
C LYS A 284 16.43 -9.17 -12.83
N PRO A 285 17.27 -9.38 -13.87
CA PRO A 285 18.71 -9.55 -13.69
C PRO A 285 19.43 -8.27 -13.25
N THR A 286 18.81 -7.11 -13.42
CA THR A 286 19.35 -5.81 -13.01
C THR A 286 18.37 -5.05 -12.13
N ILE A 287 18.90 -4.15 -11.32
CA ILE A 287 18.14 -3.31 -10.39
C ILE A 287 18.55 -1.87 -10.62
N THR A 288 17.56 -1.02 -10.80
CA THR A 288 17.76 0.43 -10.92
C THR A 288 18.06 1.02 -9.54
N VAL A 289 19.16 1.75 -9.44
CA VAL A 289 19.60 2.48 -8.24
C VAL A 289 19.96 3.90 -8.62
N SER A 290 19.91 4.81 -7.65
CA SER A 290 20.38 6.19 -7.84
C SER A 290 21.58 6.52 -6.95
N VAL A 291 22.25 7.61 -7.26
CA VAL A 291 23.29 8.18 -6.40
C VAL A 291 22.62 8.93 -5.25
N PRO A 292 23.12 8.85 -3.99
CA PRO A 292 22.61 9.67 -2.90
C PRO A 292 22.61 11.17 -3.26
N ASP A 293 21.52 11.86 -2.91
CA ASP A 293 21.27 13.27 -3.20
C ASP A 293 21.10 13.63 -4.70
N GLU A 294 21.15 12.65 -5.61
CA GLU A 294 20.96 12.82 -7.06
C GLU A 294 19.93 11.78 -7.59
N PRO A 295 18.65 11.90 -7.30
CA PRO A 295 17.64 10.89 -7.64
C PRO A 295 17.47 10.68 -9.16
N GLU A 296 17.77 11.70 -9.97
CA GLU A 296 17.72 11.63 -11.44
C GLU A 296 18.91 10.85 -12.04
N ASN A 297 20.02 10.71 -11.30
CA ASN A 297 21.22 9.99 -11.74
C ASN A 297 21.09 8.51 -11.42
N THR A 298 20.38 7.78 -12.28
CA THR A 298 20.09 6.36 -12.12
C THR A 298 20.99 5.50 -12.97
N PHE A 299 21.32 4.30 -12.46
CA PHE A 299 22.04 3.26 -13.20
C PHE A 299 21.59 1.88 -12.72
N GLU A 300 21.96 0.85 -13.50
CA GLU A 300 21.58 -0.51 -13.20
C GLU A 300 22.76 -1.29 -12.58
N ILE A 301 22.46 -2.13 -11.60
CA ILE A 301 23.41 -3.07 -11.00
C ILE A 301 22.89 -4.50 -11.14
N PRO A 302 23.77 -5.50 -11.31
CA PRO A 302 23.36 -6.89 -11.38
C PRO A 302 22.77 -7.38 -10.05
N ALA A 303 21.67 -8.13 -10.12
CA ALA A 303 21.02 -8.77 -8.97
C ALA A 303 21.74 -10.09 -8.60
N GLN A 304 23.02 -10.03 -8.22
CA GLN A 304 23.90 -11.18 -7.99
C GLN A 304 24.64 -11.05 -6.65
N ASP A 305 25.13 -12.18 -6.12
CA ASP A 305 25.83 -12.23 -4.84
C ASP A 305 27.18 -11.52 -4.83
N ASP A 306 27.87 -11.49 -5.95
CA ASP A 306 29.18 -10.84 -6.14
C ASP A 306 29.10 -9.35 -6.48
N SER A 307 27.91 -8.82 -6.61
CA SER A 307 27.67 -7.39 -6.80
C SER A 307 27.79 -6.62 -5.48
N PRO A 308 27.98 -5.28 -5.52
CA PRO A 308 27.89 -4.45 -4.32
C PRO A 308 26.56 -4.66 -3.59
N LEU A 309 26.60 -4.70 -2.26
CA LEU A 309 25.40 -4.86 -1.43
C LEU A 309 24.45 -3.69 -1.65
N SER A 310 23.20 -4.02 -1.98
CA SER A 310 22.05 -3.12 -1.86
C SER A 310 20.88 -3.85 -1.23
N ALA A 311 20.41 -3.36 -0.09
CA ALA A 311 19.29 -3.94 0.63
C ALA A 311 18.33 -2.83 1.09
N LEU A 312 17.05 -3.09 0.98
CA LEU A 312 15.97 -2.19 1.40
C LEU A 312 15.40 -2.66 2.74
N VAL A 313 15.37 -1.75 3.72
CA VAL A 313 14.59 -1.94 4.94
C VAL A 313 13.14 -1.59 4.61
N PHE A 314 12.27 -2.59 4.52
CA PHE A 314 10.90 -2.32 4.09
C PHE A 314 9.88 -2.34 5.24
N LYS A 315 10.28 -2.87 6.40
CA LYS A 315 9.40 -2.95 7.57
C LYS A 315 10.17 -3.00 8.88
N ILE A 316 9.66 -2.29 9.88
CA ILE A 316 10.13 -2.37 11.27
C ILE A 316 9.00 -2.94 12.13
N VAL A 317 9.35 -3.83 13.05
CA VAL A 317 8.43 -4.38 14.06
C VAL A 317 9.14 -4.36 15.41
N THR A 318 8.45 -3.91 16.44
CA THR A 318 8.94 -3.97 17.82
C THR A 318 8.40 -5.23 18.49
N ASP A 319 9.28 -6.20 18.67
CA ASP A 319 8.94 -7.46 19.33
C ASP A 319 9.22 -7.34 20.85
N PRO A 320 8.29 -7.77 21.72
CA PRO A 320 8.45 -7.65 23.17
C PRO A 320 9.66 -8.43 23.73
N TYR A 321 10.10 -9.48 23.03
CA TYR A 321 11.15 -10.40 23.52
C TYR A 321 12.52 -10.14 22.92
N VAL A 322 12.57 -9.81 21.62
CA VAL A 322 13.85 -9.63 20.90
C VAL A 322 14.13 -8.17 20.54
N GLY A 323 13.20 -7.29 20.81
CA GLY A 323 13.34 -5.86 20.53
C GLY A 323 13.03 -5.51 19.07
N ARG A 324 13.77 -4.54 18.53
CA ARG A 324 13.53 -3.99 17.21
C ARG A 324 14.01 -4.95 16.11
N LEU A 325 13.06 -5.39 15.28
CA LEU A 325 13.26 -6.29 14.14
C LEU A 325 13.05 -5.52 12.85
N ALA A 326 14.07 -5.45 12.01
CA ALA A 326 14.01 -4.79 10.71
C ALA A 326 13.97 -5.83 9.58
N TYR A 327 12.89 -5.89 8.83
CA TYR A 327 12.78 -6.74 7.65
C TYR A 327 13.48 -6.10 6.48
N VAL A 328 14.32 -6.88 5.81
CA VAL A 328 15.15 -6.44 4.70
C VAL A 328 14.94 -7.32 3.47
N ARG A 329 14.88 -6.69 2.30
CA ARG A 329 15.05 -7.35 1.00
C ARG A 329 16.43 -7.05 0.48
N VAL A 330 17.23 -8.08 0.26
CA VAL A 330 18.54 -7.94 -0.39
C VAL A 330 18.33 -8.03 -1.90
N TYR A 331 18.67 -6.97 -2.61
CA TYR A 331 18.55 -6.91 -4.08
C TYR A 331 19.83 -7.32 -4.79
N SER A 332 20.98 -6.95 -4.25
CA SER A 332 22.30 -7.35 -4.77
C SER A 332 23.28 -7.54 -3.63
N GLY A 333 24.31 -8.33 -3.84
CA GLY A 333 25.32 -8.64 -2.85
C GLY A 333 24.85 -9.60 -1.76
N VAL A 334 25.57 -9.65 -0.66
CA VAL A 334 25.30 -10.52 0.49
C VAL A 334 25.34 -9.70 1.77
N LEU A 335 24.28 -9.79 2.57
CA LEU A 335 24.19 -9.22 3.90
C LEU A 335 24.63 -10.27 4.91
N SER A 336 25.73 -10.04 5.64
CA SER A 336 26.35 -11.03 6.53
C SER A 336 26.30 -10.58 8.00
N GLN A 337 26.18 -11.53 8.91
CA GLN A 337 26.25 -11.28 10.33
C GLN A 337 27.60 -10.67 10.72
N GLY A 338 27.59 -9.63 11.57
CA GLY A 338 28.79 -8.92 12.01
C GLY A 338 29.34 -7.87 11.04
N GLN A 339 28.84 -7.84 9.79
CA GLN A 339 29.20 -6.84 8.78
C GLN A 339 28.81 -5.43 9.25
N THR A 340 29.57 -4.44 8.82
CA THR A 340 29.20 -3.03 8.95
C THR A 340 28.71 -2.52 7.61
N VAL A 341 27.49 -2.00 7.58
CA VAL A 341 26.86 -1.41 6.39
C VAL A 341 26.64 0.10 6.58
N GLN A 342 26.43 0.80 5.50
CA GLN A 342 26.08 2.21 5.50
C GLN A 342 24.60 2.39 5.15
N ASN A 343 23.89 3.18 5.94
CA ASN A 343 22.56 3.65 5.59
C ASN A 343 22.71 4.89 4.69
N THR A 344 22.55 4.70 3.40
CA THR A 344 22.80 5.74 2.39
C THR A 344 21.69 6.76 2.30
N THR A 345 20.46 6.42 2.66
CA THR A 345 19.33 7.35 2.78
C THR A 345 19.57 8.36 3.90
N LYS A 346 20.33 7.99 4.94
CA LYS A 346 20.70 8.88 6.07
C LYS A 346 22.17 9.31 6.03
N ARG A 347 22.64 9.76 4.88
CA ARG A 347 23.98 10.33 4.70
C ARG A 347 25.12 9.42 5.19
N GLY A 348 24.99 8.11 4.95
CA GLY A 348 26.06 7.15 5.21
C GLY A 348 26.29 6.81 6.68
N LYS A 349 25.30 6.98 7.57
CA LYS A 349 25.38 6.47 8.94
C LYS A 349 25.69 4.96 8.92
N LYS A 350 26.65 4.56 9.75
CA LYS A 350 27.10 3.15 9.81
C LYS A 350 26.23 2.37 10.79
N GLU A 351 25.82 1.20 10.35
CA GLU A 351 25.09 0.20 11.14
C GLU A 351 25.86 -1.11 11.17
N ARG A 352 25.86 -1.77 12.30
CA ARG A 352 26.44 -3.11 12.43
C ARG A 352 25.33 -4.15 12.37
N ILE A 353 25.47 -5.14 11.50
CA ILE A 353 24.55 -6.27 11.40
C ILE A 353 24.71 -7.15 12.63
N GLY A 354 23.66 -7.19 13.45
CA GLY A 354 23.60 -8.05 14.65
C GLY A 354 23.29 -9.50 14.26
N ARG A 355 22.13 -9.98 14.71
CA ARG A 355 21.61 -11.30 14.30
C ARG A 355 20.80 -11.16 13.03
N LEU A 356 20.94 -12.15 12.15
CA LEU A 356 20.10 -12.31 10.97
C LEU A 356 19.12 -13.45 11.21
N ILE A 357 17.86 -13.25 10.82
CA ILE A 357 16.78 -14.19 11.07
C ILE A 357 16.01 -14.41 9.77
N ARG A 358 15.70 -15.68 9.47
CA ARG A 358 14.67 -16.07 8.51
C ARG A 358 13.39 -16.40 9.28
N MET A 359 12.28 -15.88 8.81
CA MET A 359 10.98 -16.10 9.46
C MET A 359 10.30 -17.35 8.88
N HIS A 360 9.97 -18.29 9.74
CA HIS A 360 9.22 -19.49 9.41
C HIS A 360 7.95 -19.53 10.26
N ALA A 361 6.87 -18.98 9.78
CA ALA A 361 5.57 -18.98 10.49
C ALA A 361 5.71 -18.57 11.98
N ASP A 362 5.68 -19.55 12.90
CA ASP A 362 5.84 -19.40 14.35
C ASP A 362 7.30 -19.47 14.83
N ARG A 363 8.24 -19.82 13.93
CA ARG A 363 9.66 -20.05 14.31
C ARG A 363 10.57 -19.03 13.65
N ARG A 364 11.62 -18.73 14.39
CA ARG A 364 12.72 -17.86 13.93
C ARG A 364 13.97 -18.73 13.78
N GLU A 365 14.54 -18.72 12.58
CA GLU A 365 15.79 -19.40 12.30
C GLU A 365 16.93 -18.38 12.20
N ASP A 366 17.96 -18.56 13.02
CA ASP A 366 19.18 -17.76 12.90
C ASP A 366 19.94 -18.16 11.65
N VAL A 367 20.26 -17.18 10.81
CA VAL A 367 21.06 -17.39 9.61
C VAL A 367 22.32 -16.51 9.66
N THR A 368 23.36 -16.94 8.98
CA THR A 368 24.64 -16.19 8.95
C THR A 368 24.69 -15.15 7.84
N GLU A 369 23.87 -15.32 6.82
CA GLU A 369 23.83 -14.44 5.63
C GLU A 369 22.44 -14.44 4.99
N ILE A 370 22.08 -13.31 4.36
CA ILE A 370 20.93 -13.14 3.47
C ILE A 370 21.49 -12.67 2.13
N ARG A 371 21.16 -13.38 1.05
CA ARG A 371 21.76 -13.20 -0.27
C ARG A 371 20.84 -12.42 -1.22
N ALA A 372 21.40 -11.96 -2.34
CA ALA A 372 20.62 -11.31 -3.39
C ALA A 372 19.34 -12.08 -3.73
N GLY A 373 18.20 -11.39 -3.83
CA GLY A 373 16.88 -11.98 -4.12
C GLY A 373 16.13 -12.54 -2.92
N ASP A 374 16.74 -12.61 -1.71
CA ASP A 374 16.09 -13.16 -0.52
C ASP A 374 15.56 -12.08 0.44
N ILE A 375 14.66 -12.48 1.31
CA ILE A 375 14.06 -11.65 2.35
C ILE A 375 14.41 -12.25 3.71
N GLY A 376 14.80 -11.38 4.65
CA GLY A 376 15.06 -11.78 6.02
C GLY A 376 14.87 -10.63 6.98
N ALA A 377 15.27 -10.82 8.22
CA ALA A 377 15.16 -9.80 9.25
C ALA A 377 16.49 -9.61 9.99
N VAL A 378 16.75 -8.38 10.39
CA VAL A 378 17.95 -7.97 11.13
C VAL A 378 17.55 -7.48 12.52
N LEU A 379 18.24 -7.97 13.52
CA LEU A 379 18.14 -7.48 14.89
C LEU A 379 19.28 -6.51 15.20
N GLY A 380 18.97 -5.45 15.94
CA GLY A 380 19.94 -4.55 16.50
C GLY A 380 20.22 -3.26 15.73
N PHE A 381 19.49 -2.96 14.67
CA PHE A 381 19.54 -1.63 14.04
C PHE A 381 19.04 -0.55 14.98
N LYS A 382 19.73 0.58 15.00
CA LYS A 382 19.40 1.73 15.84
C LYS A 382 18.84 2.91 15.04
N GLU A 383 19.39 3.15 13.86
CA GLU A 383 19.18 4.36 13.10
C GLU A 383 18.48 4.10 11.74
N SER A 384 18.32 2.82 11.36
CA SER A 384 17.66 2.47 10.10
C SER A 384 16.17 2.29 10.26
N PHE A 385 15.37 2.86 9.33
CA PHE A 385 13.90 2.87 9.34
C PHE A 385 13.34 2.29 8.05
N THR A 386 12.03 2.16 8.00
CA THR A 386 11.31 1.74 6.78
C THR A 386 11.61 2.70 5.63
N GLY A 387 12.01 2.16 4.47
CA GLY A 387 12.41 2.91 3.28
C GLY A 387 13.91 3.17 3.17
N ASP A 388 14.70 2.87 4.21
CA ASP A 388 16.15 3.10 4.17
C ASP A 388 16.88 2.05 3.33
N THR A 389 17.88 2.49 2.58
CA THR A 389 18.78 1.64 1.79
C THR A 389 20.09 1.39 2.54
N LEU A 390 20.49 0.12 2.57
CA LEU A 390 21.74 -0.34 3.19
C LEU A 390 22.70 -0.79 2.10
N CYS A 391 23.95 -0.30 2.16
CA CYS A 391 25.04 -0.63 1.24
C CYS A 391 26.32 -0.95 2.00
N ASP A 392 27.28 -1.58 1.32
CA ASP A 392 28.61 -1.86 1.86
C ASP A 392 29.69 -0.91 1.34
N THR A 393 30.05 -1.05 0.08
CA THR A 393 31.23 -0.40 -0.53
C THR A 393 30.86 0.82 -1.38
N LYS A 394 29.72 0.80 -2.04
CA LYS A 394 29.25 1.86 -2.94
C LYS A 394 27.97 2.48 -2.40
N ALA A 395 27.97 3.79 -2.24
CA ALA A 395 26.77 4.50 -1.82
C ALA A 395 25.75 4.49 -2.96
N LEU A 396 24.65 3.76 -2.74
CA LEU A 396 23.53 3.57 -3.66
C LEU A 396 22.23 3.85 -2.92
N VAL A 397 21.22 4.30 -3.62
CA VAL A 397 19.86 4.45 -3.08
C VAL A 397 18.90 3.68 -3.97
N LEU A 398 18.15 2.76 -3.36
CA LEU A 398 17.02 2.11 -4.00
C LEU A 398 15.84 3.09 -4.03
N GLU A 399 14.95 2.91 -4.99
CA GLU A 399 13.73 3.71 -5.06
C GLU A 399 13.01 3.73 -3.71
N THR A 400 12.75 4.92 -3.19
CA THR A 400 12.10 5.12 -1.90
C THR A 400 10.61 4.79 -1.96
N ILE A 401 10.08 4.31 -0.84
CA ILE A 401 8.63 4.09 -0.70
C ILE A 401 7.97 5.43 -0.37
N SER A 402 7.07 5.90 -1.23
CA SER A 402 6.26 7.08 -0.94
C SER A 402 5.01 6.67 -0.18
N PHE A 403 4.82 7.20 1.02
CA PHE A 403 3.64 6.94 1.82
C PHE A 403 2.61 8.05 1.65
N PRO A 404 1.30 7.73 1.70
CA PRO A 404 0.24 8.72 1.67
C PRO A 404 0.24 9.53 2.97
N GLU A 405 -0.15 10.80 2.88
CA GLU A 405 -0.32 11.65 4.06
C GLU A 405 -1.55 11.24 4.88
N PRO A 406 -1.45 11.29 6.22
CA PRO A 406 -2.57 10.97 7.09
C PRO A 406 -3.72 11.98 6.94
N VAL A 407 -4.96 11.50 6.97
CA VAL A 407 -6.17 12.28 6.68
C VAL A 407 -7.03 12.60 7.91
N ILE A 408 -6.91 11.83 9.00
CA ILE A 408 -7.66 12.09 10.24
C ILE A 408 -6.71 12.27 11.42
N SER A 409 -7.19 12.92 12.47
CA SER A 409 -6.45 13.13 13.71
C SER A 409 -7.32 12.94 14.93
N ILE A 410 -6.68 12.47 16.02
CA ILE A 410 -7.27 12.39 17.37
C ILE A 410 -6.32 13.07 18.36
N ALA A 411 -6.88 13.54 19.46
CA ALA A 411 -6.10 14.00 20.60
C ALA A 411 -6.00 12.88 21.65
N VAL A 412 -4.81 12.67 22.18
CA VAL A 412 -4.55 11.69 23.25
C VAL A 412 -3.91 12.40 24.43
N GLU A 413 -4.51 12.28 25.60
CA GLU A 413 -4.06 12.92 26.83
C GLU A 413 -3.74 11.87 27.88
N PRO A 414 -2.52 11.84 28.44
CA PRO A 414 -2.15 10.92 29.50
C PRO A 414 -2.90 11.28 30.79
N LYS A 415 -3.30 10.27 31.58
CA LYS A 415 -4.02 10.49 32.85
C LYS A 415 -3.08 10.91 34.00
N SER A 416 -1.79 10.69 33.88
CA SER A 416 -0.79 11.03 34.88
C SER A 416 0.55 11.41 34.27
N SER A 417 1.44 12.08 35.01
CA SER A 417 2.80 12.40 34.55
C SER A 417 3.63 11.16 34.24
N SER A 418 3.43 10.05 34.96
CA SER A 418 4.11 8.79 34.68
C SER A 418 3.61 8.13 33.39
N ASP A 419 2.34 8.36 33.02
CA ASP A 419 1.79 7.89 31.76
C ASP A 419 2.28 8.73 30.59
N GLN A 420 2.63 10.01 30.81
CA GLN A 420 3.16 10.89 29.78
C GLN A 420 4.51 10.38 29.23
N GLU A 421 5.44 9.98 30.11
CA GLU A 421 6.73 9.42 29.68
C GLU A 421 6.54 8.10 28.91
N LYS A 422 5.73 7.19 29.47
CA LYS A 422 5.40 5.92 28.81
C LYS A 422 4.70 6.12 27.47
N MET A 423 3.78 7.08 27.39
CA MET A 423 3.10 7.43 26.15
C MET A 423 4.08 7.93 25.09
N GLY A 424 5.01 8.81 25.46
CA GLY A 424 6.02 9.31 24.53
C GLY A 424 6.91 8.19 23.97
N GLU A 425 7.36 7.25 24.81
CA GLU A 425 8.15 6.09 24.37
C GLU A 425 7.33 5.14 23.49
N ALA A 426 6.09 4.88 23.87
CA ALA A 426 5.19 3.98 23.14
C ALA A 426 4.85 4.55 21.75
N LEU A 427 4.47 5.83 21.69
CA LEU A 427 4.13 6.50 20.44
C LEU A 427 5.33 6.61 19.48
N ARG A 428 6.55 6.83 20.04
CA ARG A 428 7.76 6.79 19.23
C ARG A 428 7.97 5.42 18.58
N LYS A 429 7.80 4.32 19.35
CA LYS A 429 7.92 2.96 18.80
C LYS A 429 6.86 2.66 17.75
N LEU A 430 5.61 3.06 18.01
CA LEU A 430 4.51 2.90 17.05
C LEU A 430 4.76 3.68 15.75
N ALA A 431 5.26 4.92 15.84
CA ALA A 431 5.62 5.72 14.67
C ALA A 431 6.85 5.19 13.91
N GLU A 432 7.78 4.49 14.60
CA GLU A 432 8.88 3.78 13.94
C GLU A 432 8.39 2.57 13.12
N GLU A 433 7.32 1.91 13.57
CA GLU A 433 6.71 0.78 12.89
C GLU A 433 5.85 1.23 11.71
N ASP A 434 5.11 2.32 11.87
CA ASP A 434 4.17 2.84 10.88
C ASP A 434 4.52 4.26 10.44
N PRO A 435 5.09 4.41 9.22
CA PRO A 435 5.45 5.72 8.67
C PRO A 435 4.26 6.67 8.44
N THR A 436 3.03 6.16 8.41
CA THR A 436 1.81 6.97 8.24
C THR A 436 1.21 7.45 9.57
N LEU A 437 1.77 6.98 10.69
CA LEU A 437 1.42 7.52 12.00
C LEU A 437 2.29 8.75 12.31
N HIS A 438 1.70 9.91 12.27
CA HIS A 438 2.35 11.15 12.68
C HIS A 438 1.94 11.52 14.10
N VAL A 439 2.94 11.79 14.94
CA VAL A 439 2.75 12.19 16.33
C VAL A 439 3.29 13.59 16.52
N ASN A 440 2.44 14.53 16.84
CA ASN A 440 2.80 15.92 17.09
C ASN A 440 2.29 16.35 18.47
N SER A 441 3.06 17.18 19.14
CA SER A 441 2.59 17.89 20.33
C SER A 441 2.09 19.27 19.91
N ASP A 442 0.88 19.59 20.27
CA ASP A 442 0.34 20.93 20.11
C ASP A 442 0.80 21.77 21.30
N GLU A 443 1.62 22.78 21.02
CA GLU A 443 2.22 23.63 22.04
C GLU A 443 1.16 24.51 22.73
N ASP A 444 0.12 24.93 22.02
CA ASP A 444 -0.93 25.80 22.52
C ASP A 444 -1.91 25.08 23.45
N SER A 445 -2.31 23.85 23.12
CA SER A 445 -3.23 23.05 23.92
C SER A 445 -2.54 22.05 24.85
N GLY A 446 -1.24 21.82 24.68
CA GLY A 446 -0.48 20.77 25.38
C GLY A 446 -0.92 19.36 25.05
N GLN A 447 -1.75 19.18 24.02
CA GLN A 447 -2.27 17.88 23.58
C GLN A 447 -1.27 17.16 22.69
N THR A 448 -1.23 15.83 22.79
CA THR A 448 -0.57 14.98 21.82
C THR A 448 -1.57 14.62 20.72
N ILE A 449 -1.30 15.05 19.49
CA ILE A 449 -2.14 14.81 18.33
C ILE A 449 -1.56 13.63 17.54
N LEU A 450 -2.36 12.60 17.37
CA LEU A 450 -2.09 11.46 16.50
C LEU A 450 -2.80 11.68 15.16
N ARG A 451 -2.06 11.58 14.07
CA ARG A 451 -2.64 11.61 12.71
C ARG A 451 -2.46 10.26 12.06
N GLY A 452 -3.49 9.75 11.39
CA GLY A 452 -3.51 8.43 10.77
C GLY A 452 -4.35 8.38 9.50
N MET A 453 -4.35 7.22 8.86
CA MET A 453 -4.97 6.99 7.56
C MET A 453 -6.49 6.86 7.63
N GLY A 454 -7.03 6.42 8.76
CA GLY A 454 -8.45 6.20 8.94
C GLY A 454 -8.81 5.93 10.40
N GLU A 455 -10.12 5.84 10.67
CA GLU A 455 -10.66 5.62 12.01
C GLU A 455 -10.15 4.30 12.61
N LEU A 456 -10.22 3.22 11.82
CA LEU A 456 -9.74 1.90 12.26
C LEU A 456 -8.24 1.90 12.54
N HIS A 457 -7.44 2.61 11.74
CA HIS A 457 -6.01 2.75 11.98
C HIS A 457 -5.74 3.38 13.35
N LEU A 458 -6.34 4.54 13.63
CA LEU A 458 -6.15 5.23 14.91
C LEU A 458 -6.72 4.45 16.10
N ASP A 459 -7.85 3.76 15.93
CA ASP A 459 -8.41 2.87 16.95
C ASP A 459 -7.43 1.78 17.36
N ILE A 460 -6.76 1.16 16.38
CA ILE A 460 -5.76 0.12 16.65
C ILE A 460 -4.53 0.70 17.33
N ILE A 461 -4.05 1.87 16.90
CA ILE A 461 -2.92 2.54 17.56
C ILE A 461 -3.25 2.86 19.02
N VAL A 462 -4.45 3.36 19.30
CA VAL A 462 -4.92 3.63 20.67
C VAL A 462 -5.05 2.33 21.47
N ASP A 463 -5.63 1.29 20.90
CA ASP A 463 -5.77 0.00 21.57
C ASP A 463 -4.41 -0.61 21.92
N ARG A 464 -3.44 -0.55 21.02
CA ARG A 464 -2.05 -0.95 21.27
C ARG A 464 -1.41 -0.12 22.39
N LEU A 465 -1.60 1.20 22.36
CA LEU A 465 -1.10 2.11 23.40
C LEU A 465 -1.62 1.72 24.79
N LEU A 466 -2.91 1.42 24.90
CA LEU A 466 -3.56 1.07 26.16
C LEU A 466 -3.22 -0.35 26.63
N ARG A 467 -3.24 -1.36 25.74
CA ARG A 467 -3.07 -2.78 26.12
C ARG A 467 -1.61 -3.25 26.10
N GLU A 468 -0.86 -2.98 25.02
CA GLU A 468 0.53 -3.45 24.88
C GLU A 468 1.48 -2.64 25.75
N PHE A 469 1.36 -1.29 25.69
CA PHE A 469 2.23 -0.38 26.42
C PHE A 469 1.69 0.01 27.80
N ARG A 470 0.46 -0.40 28.14
CA ARG A 470 -0.21 -0.15 29.43
C ARG A 470 -0.23 1.32 29.81
N VAL A 471 -0.40 2.21 28.85
CA VAL A 471 -0.55 3.66 29.06
C VAL A 471 -2.00 3.93 29.43
N GLN A 472 -2.22 4.76 30.46
CA GLN A 472 -3.57 5.25 30.76
C GLN A 472 -3.75 6.63 30.13
N ALA A 473 -4.65 6.72 29.13
CA ALA A 473 -4.90 7.95 28.39
C ALA A 473 -6.40 8.18 28.14
N ASN A 474 -6.78 9.44 28.01
CA ASN A 474 -8.06 9.86 27.46
C ASN A 474 -7.88 10.11 25.96
N VAL A 475 -8.86 9.72 25.16
CA VAL A 475 -8.85 9.90 23.73
C VAL A 475 -9.94 10.89 23.35
N GLY A 476 -9.56 11.95 22.64
CA GLY A 476 -10.50 12.95 22.12
C GLY A 476 -11.19 12.48 20.83
N ALA A 477 -12.23 13.19 20.41
CA ALA A 477 -12.90 12.93 19.15
C ALA A 477 -11.91 13.05 17.97
N PRO A 478 -12.04 12.22 16.93
CA PRO A 478 -11.26 12.35 15.71
C PRO A 478 -11.43 13.75 15.11
N ARG A 479 -10.33 14.35 14.64
CA ARG A 479 -10.34 15.62 13.93
C ARG A 479 -9.95 15.42 12.48
N VAL A 480 -10.61 16.19 11.61
CA VAL A 480 -10.31 16.15 10.16
C VAL A 480 -9.10 17.00 9.88
N ALA A 481 -8.16 16.49 9.10
CA ALA A 481 -7.01 17.24 8.61
C ALA A 481 -7.45 18.14 7.45
N PHE A 482 -7.88 19.35 7.77
CA PHE A 482 -8.17 20.37 6.77
C PHE A 482 -6.89 20.83 6.07
N ARG A 483 -7.04 21.45 4.90
CA ARG A 483 -5.98 22.13 4.15
C ARG A 483 -6.45 23.52 3.81
N GLU A 484 -5.50 24.37 3.40
CA GLU A 484 -5.80 25.68 2.90
C GLU A 484 -5.37 25.78 1.43
N SER A 485 -6.03 26.60 0.65
CA SER A 485 -5.60 26.96 -0.71
C SER A 485 -6.12 28.33 -1.08
N ILE A 486 -5.79 28.81 -2.29
CA ILE A 486 -6.27 30.10 -2.81
C ILE A 486 -7.20 29.89 -3.99
N THR A 487 -8.17 30.80 -4.16
CA THR A 487 -9.09 30.78 -5.31
C THR A 487 -8.74 31.83 -6.35
N LYS A 488 -7.91 32.82 -6.02
CA LYS A 488 -7.55 33.94 -6.89
C LYS A 488 -6.05 34.02 -7.06
N ALA A 489 -5.61 34.15 -8.30
CA ALA A 489 -4.21 34.41 -8.61
C ALA A 489 -3.77 35.81 -8.11
N VAL A 490 -2.59 35.89 -7.53
CA VAL A 490 -1.91 37.11 -7.10
C VAL A 490 -0.71 37.30 -8.01
N LYS A 491 -0.82 38.24 -8.93
CA LYS A 491 0.19 38.44 -9.97
C LYS A 491 1.54 38.89 -9.45
N GLU A 492 1.53 39.60 -8.31
CA GLU A 492 2.74 40.19 -7.75
C GLU A 492 2.60 40.29 -6.23
N VAL A 493 3.51 39.64 -5.54
CA VAL A 493 3.79 39.81 -4.12
C VAL A 493 5.20 40.36 -4.03
N ASP A 494 5.29 41.67 -3.74
CA ASP A 494 6.54 42.35 -3.53
C ASP A 494 6.77 42.50 -2.02
N TYR A 495 7.70 41.68 -1.46
CA TYR A 495 7.94 41.69 -0.02
C TYR A 495 9.40 41.90 0.33
N LYS A 496 9.60 42.96 1.12
CA LYS A 496 10.92 43.42 1.56
C LYS A 496 11.07 43.24 3.07
N TYR A 497 11.94 42.31 3.45
CA TYR A 497 12.35 42.14 4.85
C TYR A 497 13.61 42.95 5.12
N ALA A 498 13.45 44.02 5.89
CA ALA A 498 14.57 44.89 6.29
C ALA A 498 14.49 45.10 7.80
N LYS A 499 15.50 44.66 8.55
CA LYS A 499 15.67 44.95 9.97
C LYS A 499 17.06 45.52 10.23
N GLN A 500 17.12 46.60 10.99
CA GLN A 500 18.35 47.18 11.44
C GLN A 500 18.34 47.24 12.98
N SER A 501 19.20 46.44 13.62
CA SER A 501 19.36 46.41 15.06
C SER A 501 20.84 46.51 15.39
N GLY A 502 21.34 47.76 15.54
CA GLY A 502 22.64 48.10 16.13
C GLY A 502 23.84 47.25 15.67
N GLY A 503 24.12 47.15 14.39
CA GLY A 503 25.21 46.35 13.82
C GLY A 503 24.93 45.99 12.36
N LYS A 504 25.31 44.79 11.92
CA LYS A 504 25.01 44.25 10.59
C LYS A 504 23.49 44.14 10.42
N GLY A 505 22.92 44.82 9.40
CA GLY A 505 21.51 44.77 9.08
C GLY A 505 21.09 43.39 8.53
N GLN A 506 19.78 43.19 8.37
CA GLN A 506 19.22 42.04 7.65
C GLN A 506 18.38 42.55 6.49
N TYR A 507 18.65 42.06 5.31
CA TYR A 507 17.97 42.49 4.09
C TYR A 507 17.65 41.24 3.21
N GLY A 508 16.39 41.12 2.85
CA GLY A 508 15.92 40.14 1.86
C GLY A 508 14.72 40.73 1.13
N HIS A 509 14.74 40.72 -0.20
CA HIS A 509 13.65 41.24 -1.00
C HIS A 509 13.29 40.22 -2.09
N VAL A 510 12.06 39.78 -2.12
CA VAL A 510 11.51 38.77 -3.04
C VAL A 510 10.28 39.31 -3.74
N VAL A 511 10.17 39.04 -5.04
CA VAL A 511 8.98 39.33 -5.85
C VAL A 511 8.55 38.04 -6.54
N PHE A 512 7.35 37.60 -6.25
CA PHE A 512 6.82 36.38 -6.83
C PHE A 512 5.32 36.49 -7.09
N SER A 513 4.79 35.60 -7.94
CA SER A 513 3.36 35.40 -8.15
C SER A 513 2.87 34.14 -7.47
N LEU A 514 1.59 34.12 -7.10
CA LEU A 514 0.86 32.96 -6.61
C LEU A 514 -0.30 32.65 -7.56
N GLU A 515 -0.39 31.41 -8.00
CA GLU A 515 -1.50 30.92 -8.83
C GLU A 515 -2.11 29.68 -8.18
N PRO A 516 -3.45 29.48 -8.22
CA PRO A 516 -4.04 28.22 -7.89
C PRO A 516 -3.41 27.10 -8.73
N GLY A 517 -2.90 26.06 -8.09
CA GLY A 517 -2.31 24.88 -8.71
C GLY A 517 -3.34 23.82 -9.06
N GLU A 518 -2.90 22.76 -9.72
CA GLU A 518 -3.71 21.57 -9.95
C GLU A 518 -3.94 20.85 -8.62
N ARG A 519 -5.08 20.16 -8.50
CA ARG A 519 -5.39 19.38 -7.31
C ARG A 519 -4.33 18.32 -7.04
N GLY A 520 -3.83 18.28 -5.81
CA GLY A 520 -2.79 17.34 -5.39
C GLY A 520 -1.37 17.69 -5.84
N SER A 521 -1.16 18.88 -6.43
CA SER A 521 0.17 19.33 -6.83
C SER A 521 1.02 19.85 -5.66
N GLY A 522 0.40 20.08 -4.49
CA GLY A 522 1.09 20.67 -3.34
C GLY A 522 1.61 22.09 -3.62
N ILE A 523 2.83 22.39 -3.17
CA ILE A 523 3.51 23.65 -3.49
C ILE A 523 4.48 23.43 -4.64
N VAL A 524 4.16 24.01 -5.78
CA VAL A 524 5.03 24.00 -6.97
C VAL A 524 5.82 25.31 -7.01
N PHE A 525 7.12 25.22 -6.79
CA PHE A 525 8.02 26.38 -6.85
C PHE A 525 8.72 26.45 -8.21
N VAL A 526 8.63 27.62 -8.86
CA VAL A 526 9.26 27.90 -10.14
C VAL A 526 10.18 29.10 -9.98
N ASN A 527 11.42 28.94 -10.41
CA ASN A 527 12.40 30.03 -10.38
C ASN A 527 12.59 30.61 -11.80
N GLU A 528 12.18 31.85 -11.98
CA GLU A 528 12.33 32.63 -13.22
C GLU A 528 13.22 33.82 -13.06
N ILE A 529 14.12 33.84 -12.04
CA ILE A 529 15.06 34.96 -11.84
C ILE A 529 16.00 35.09 -13.04
N VAL A 530 16.05 36.30 -13.61
CA VAL A 530 16.92 36.65 -14.73
C VAL A 530 17.91 37.75 -14.30
N GLY A 531 19.10 37.75 -14.87
CA GLY A 531 20.09 38.80 -14.67
C GLY A 531 20.76 38.88 -13.29
N GLY A 532 20.54 37.89 -12.41
CA GLY A 532 21.19 37.84 -11.10
C GLY A 532 20.57 38.80 -10.07
N ALA A 533 19.30 39.17 -10.24
CA ALA A 533 18.56 40.04 -9.30
C ALA A 533 18.60 39.46 -7.87
N ILE A 534 18.57 38.11 -7.73
CA ILE A 534 18.83 37.41 -6.50
C ILE A 534 19.99 36.40 -6.75
N PRO A 535 21.06 36.41 -5.92
CA PRO A 535 22.13 35.42 -6.00
C PRO A 535 21.61 33.97 -5.84
N LYS A 536 22.19 33.05 -6.59
CA LYS A 536 21.73 31.64 -6.63
C LYS A 536 21.68 30.95 -5.26
N GLU A 537 22.59 31.34 -4.37
CA GLU A 537 22.69 30.82 -3.00
C GLU A 537 21.45 31.10 -2.14
N TYR A 538 20.67 32.14 -2.47
CA TYR A 538 19.45 32.50 -1.73
C TYR A 538 18.17 31.89 -2.28
N ILE A 539 18.19 31.27 -3.46
CA ILE A 539 17.00 30.64 -4.06
C ILE A 539 16.48 29.47 -3.20
N ASN A 540 17.38 28.57 -2.76
CA ASN A 540 17.00 27.44 -1.89
C ASN A 540 16.44 27.91 -0.52
N PRO A 541 17.07 28.88 0.21
CA PRO A 541 16.45 29.52 1.38
C PRO A 541 15.06 30.09 1.13
N ILE A 542 14.80 30.73 -0.03
CA ILE A 542 13.49 31.26 -0.40
C ILE A 542 12.47 30.11 -0.53
N GLU A 543 12.80 29.09 -1.31
CA GLU A 543 11.92 27.92 -1.48
C GLU A 543 11.61 27.24 -0.14
N LYS A 544 12.62 27.03 0.71
CA LYS A 544 12.44 26.49 2.05
C LYS A 544 11.52 27.34 2.91
N GLY A 545 11.66 28.68 2.82
CA GLY A 545 10.80 29.61 3.54
C GLY A 545 9.34 29.55 3.09
N ILE A 546 9.09 29.42 1.78
CA ILE A 546 7.74 29.26 1.22
C ILE A 546 7.11 27.95 1.71
N ARG A 547 7.84 26.84 1.65
CA ARG A 547 7.34 25.52 2.11
C ARG A 547 7.04 25.52 3.60
N GLU A 548 7.91 26.09 4.43
CA GLU A 548 7.70 26.23 5.87
C GLU A 548 6.47 27.10 6.19
N ALA A 549 6.30 28.21 5.47
CA ALA A 549 5.11 29.05 5.62
C ALA A 549 3.82 28.34 5.19
N ALA A 550 3.91 27.49 4.15
CA ALA A 550 2.79 26.68 3.69
C ALA A 550 2.42 25.61 4.72
N GLU A 551 3.39 24.94 5.34
CA GLU A 551 3.14 23.96 6.40
C GLU A 551 2.45 24.57 7.62
N GLY A 552 2.81 25.81 7.99
CA GLY A 552 2.23 26.52 9.14
C GLY A 552 0.84 27.10 8.90
N GLY A 553 0.33 27.09 7.67
CA GLY A 553 -0.96 27.67 7.32
C GLY A 553 -1.01 29.21 7.37
N VAL A 554 -2.10 29.76 6.90
CA VAL A 554 -2.29 31.23 6.84
C VAL A 554 -3.68 31.67 7.32
N LEU A 555 -4.72 30.85 7.08
CA LEU A 555 -6.11 31.18 7.39
C LEU A 555 -6.53 30.64 8.78
N ALA A 556 -6.24 29.38 9.03
CA ALA A 556 -6.63 28.66 10.25
C ALA A 556 -5.50 27.76 10.79
N GLY A 557 -4.28 27.91 10.28
CA GLY A 557 -3.13 27.10 10.71
C GLY A 557 -3.06 25.72 10.05
N TYR A 558 -3.85 25.45 9.02
CA TYR A 558 -3.78 24.20 8.27
C TYR A 558 -2.81 24.33 7.08
N PRO A 559 -2.09 23.26 6.71
CA PRO A 559 -1.15 23.33 5.59
C PRO A 559 -1.78 23.87 4.31
N VAL A 560 -1.10 24.83 3.69
CA VAL A 560 -1.49 25.41 2.38
C VAL A 560 -1.02 24.47 1.28
N VAL A 561 -1.90 24.12 0.33
CA VAL A 561 -1.62 23.19 -0.77
C VAL A 561 -2.14 23.75 -2.11
N ASP A 562 -1.71 23.12 -3.18
CA ASP A 562 -2.17 23.37 -4.54
C ASP A 562 -1.99 24.83 -4.95
N ILE A 563 -0.76 25.32 -4.77
CA ILE A 563 -0.34 26.66 -5.17
C ILE A 563 0.96 26.56 -5.98
N LYS A 564 0.95 27.22 -7.13
CA LYS A 564 2.16 27.47 -7.90
C LYS A 564 2.72 28.83 -7.51
N VAL A 565 3.97 28.84 -7.10
CA VAL A 565 4.75 30.05 -6.73
C VAL A 565 5.82 30.27 -7.77
N THR A 566 5.78 31.38 -8.47
CA THR A 566 6.79 31.75 -9.47
C THR A 566 7.59 32.94 -8.96
N LEU A 567 8.85 32.69 -8.60
CA LEU A 567 9.80 33.73 -8.19
C LEU A 567 10.45 34.33 -9.45
N PHE A 568 10.25 35.61 -9.70
CA PHE A 568 10.71 36.26 -10.95
C PHE A 568 11.55 37.51 -10.75
N ASP A 569 11.51 38.16 -9.59
CA ASP A 569 12.33 39.33 -9.30
C ASP A 569 12.68 39.44 -7.81
N GLY A 570 13.52 40.42 -7.47
CA GLY A 570 13.93 40.73 -6.11
C GLY A 570 15.17 41.62 -6.11
N SER A 571 15.73 41.85 -4.93
CA SER A 571 17.01 42.54 -4.80
C SER A 571 17.75 42.09 -3.57
N PHE A 572 19.07 42.28 -3.59
CA PHE A 572 19.94 41.98 -2.47
C PHE A 572 20.83 43.16 -2.11
N HIS A 573 21.37 43.10 -0.90
CA HIS A 573 22.35 44.08 -0.41
C HIS A 573 23.65 43.35 -0.09
N GLU A 574 24.77 43.82 -0.63
CA GLU A 574 26.07 43.11 -0.53
C GLU A 574 26.51 42.77 0.91
N VAL A 575 26.13 43.63 1.89
CA VAL A 575 26.56 43.49 3.29
C VAL A 575 25.48 42.88 4.20
N ASP A 576 24.20 43.25 3.98
CA ASP A 576 23.10 42.97 4.90
C ASP A 576 22.23 41.77 4.46
N SER A 577 22.44 41.26 3.24
CA SER A 577 21.73 40.08 2.78
C SER A 577 22.28 38.81 3.41
N SER A 578 21.37 37.89 3.76
CA SER A 578 21.67 36.60 4.33
C SER A 578 20.60 35.59 3.96
N GLU A 579 20.93 34.29 4.03
CA GLU A 579 19.97 33.21 3.82
C GLU A 579 18.74 33.36 4.74
N MET A 580 18.96 33.72 6.00
CA MET A 580 17.88 33.93 6.96
C MET A 580 16.97 35.10 6.57
N ALA A 581 17.53 36.22 6.08
CA ALA A 581 16.75 37.38 5.67
C ALA A 581 15.86 37.05 4.46
N PHE A 582 16.39 36.34 3.46
CA PHE A 582 15.61 35.86 2.32
C PHE A 582 14.56 34.83 2.69
N LYS A 583 14.89 33.91 3.58
CA LYS A 583 13.93 32.93 4.13
C LYS A 583 12.77 33.66 4.83
N MET A 584 13.07 34.67 5.67
CA MET A 584 12.05 35.46 6.35
C MET A 584 11.21 36.32 5.38
N ALA A 585 11.83 36.89 4.36
CA ALA A 585 11.10 37.60 3.32
C ALA A 585 10.13 36.69 2.56
N ALA A 586 10.56 35.46 2.26
CA ALA A 586 9.76 34.45 1.61
C ALA A 586 8.57 34.00 2.49
N ILE A 587 8.81 33.73 3.78
CA ILE A 587 7.76 33.35 4.74
C ILE A 587 6.68 34.42 4.84
N LEU A 588 7.09 35.66 5.08
CA LEU A 588 6.15 36.77 5.30
C LEU A 588 5.45 37.19 4.01
N GLY A 589 6.17 37.21 2.90
CA GLY A 589 5.60 37.46 1.58
C GLY A 589 4.58 36.40 1.17
N PHE A 590 4.90 35.13 1.39
CA PHE A 590 3.97 34.06 1.09
C PHE A 590 2.67 34.17 1.89
N LYS A 591 2.76 34.45 3.20
CA LYS A 591 1.57 34.67 4.05
C LYS A 591 0.72 35.85 3.56
N GLU A 592 1.34 36.97 3.21
CA GLU A 592 0.64 38.12 2.62
C GLU A 592 -0.02 37.76 1.28
N GLY A 593 0.71 37.07 0.41
CA GLY A 593 0.21 36.65 -0.89
C GLY A 593 -1.00 35.74 -0.78
N VAL A 594 -0.95 34.73 0.10
CA VAL A 594 -2.08 33.82 0.35
C VAL A 594 -3.30 34.57 0.86
N GLN A 595 -3.14 35.52 1.78
CA GLN A 595 -4.25 36.38 2.26
C GLN A 595 -4.91 37.17 1.13
N ARG A 596 -4.12 37.70 0.20
CA ARG A 596 -4.62 38.44 -0.99
C ARG A 596 -5.24 37.49 -2.03
N GLY A 597 -4.87 36.22 -2.04
CA GLY A 597 -5.33 35.18 -2.94
C GLY A 597 -6.75 34.64 -2.65
N ASN A 598 -7.48 35.24 -1.71
CA ASN A 598 -8.78 34.78 -1.24
C ASN A 598 -8.69 33.32 -0.74
N PRO A 599 -8.06 33.09 0.43
CA PRO A 599 -7.82 31.76 0.96
C PRO A 599 -9.12 31.05 1.31
N ILE A 600 -9.14 29.73 1.10
CA ILE A 600 -10.25 28.84 1.41
C ILE A 600 -9.76 27.62 2.20
N LEU A 601 -10.66 27.07 3.01
CA LEU A 601 -10.44 25.76 3.62
C LEU A 601 -10.84 24.65 2.65
N LEU A 602 -10.07 23.58 2.66
CA LEU A 602 -10.33 22.34 1.94
C LEU A 602 -10.55 21.22 2.94
N GLU A 603 -11.55 20.37 2.68
CA GLU A 603 -11.84 19.17 3.44
C GLU A 603 -11.60 17.90 2.62
N PRO A 604 -11.17 16.80 3.25
CA PRO A 604 -10.96 15.54 2.55
C PRO A 604 -12.31 14.92 2.18
N MET A 605 -12.47 14.61 0.89
CA MET A 605 -13.64 13.92 0.33
C MET A 605 -13.34 12.42 0.21
N MET A 606 -14.27 11.63 0.71
CA MET A 606 -14.19 10.19 0.67
C MET A 606 -15.10 9.64 -0.43
N LYS A 607 -14.56 8.76 -1.26
CA LYS A 607 -15.34 7.91 -2.14
C LYS A 607 -15.92 6.78 -1.29
N VAL A 608 -17.21 6.80 -1.10
CA VAL A 608 -17.94 5.86 -0.24
C VAL A 608 -18.76 4.92 -1.11
N GLU A 609 -18.66 3.62 -0.88
CA GLU A 609 -19.55 2.61 -1.43
C GLU A 609 -20.29 1.94 -0.27
N VAL A 610 -21.62 2.00 -0.30
CA VAL A 610 -22.48 1.36 0.70
C VAL A 610 -23.25 0.26 0.03
N VAL A 611 -23.12 -0.96 0.53
CA VAL A 611 -23.83 -2.14 0.01
C VAL A 611 -24.87 -2.58 1.03
N VAL A 612 -26.14 -2.57 0.61
CA VAL A 612 -27.28 -2.91 1.47
C VAL A 612 -28.33 -3.72 0.69
N PRO A 613 -29.17 -4.53 1.37
CA PRO A 613 -30.37 -5.06 0.75
C PRO A 613 -31.29 -3.94 0.24
N GLU A 614 -31.98 -4.19 -0.87
CA GLU A 614 -32.84 -3.21 -1.55
C GLU A 614 -33.83 -2.52 -0.61
N GLU A 615 -34.36 -3.21 0.39
CA GLU A 615 -35.29 -2.69 1.38
C GLU A 615 -34.75 -1.51 2.21
N TYR A 616 -33.40 -1.38 2.35
CA TYR A 616 -32.75 -0.29 3.11
C TYR A 616 -32.18 0.80 2.20
N LEU A 617 -32.33 0.70 0.89
CA LEU A 617 -31.74 1.65 -0.06
C LEU A 617 -32.18 3.10 0.21
N GLY A 618 -33.49 3.30 0.49
CA GLY A 618 -34.04 4.63 0.77
C GLY A 618 -33.44 5.28 2.00
N ASP A 619 -33.29 4.51 3.08
CA ASP A 619 -32.68 4.99 4.34
C ASP A 619 -31.21 5.36 4.14
N VAL A 620 -30.45 4.54 3.41
CA VAL A 620 -29.03 4.80 3.12
C VAL A 620 -28.87 6.04 2.26
N MET A 621 -29.68 6.22 1.23
CA MET A 621 -29.65 7.44 0.41
C MET A 621 -29.97 8.69 1.26
N GLY A 622 -30.93 8.59 2.15
CA GLY A 622 -31.26 9.65 3.11
C GLY A 622 -30.10 9.97 4.05
N GLN A 623 -29.43 8.96 4.57
CA GLN A 623 -28.25 9.10 5.43
C GLN A 623 -27.08 9.77 4.68
N ILE A 624 -26.78 9.34 3.47
CA ILE A 624 -25.70 9.92 2.64
C ILE A 624 -26.00 11.39 2.34
N ASN A 625 -27.23 11.73 1.94
CA ASN A 625 -27.62 13.10 1.65
C ASN A 625 -27.55 14.00 2.90
N SER A 626 -27.97 13.50 4.07
CA SER A 626 -27.89 14.27 5.33
C SER A 626 -26.44 14.53 5.75
N ARG A 627 -25.50 13.75 5.26
CA ARG A 627 -24.06 13.86 5.49
C ARG A 627 -23.32 14.64 4.39
N ARG A 628 -24.01 15.54 3.70
CA ARG A 628 -23.46 16.33 2.59
C ARG A 628 -22.89 15.47 1.44
N GLY A 629 -23.33 14.20 1.35
CA GLY A 629 -22.86 13.27 0.35
C GLY A 629 -23.46 13.54 -1.02
N LEU A 630 -22.61 13.46 -2.06
CA LEU A 630 -23.03 13.54 -3.45
C LEU A 630 -23.09 12.13 -4.03
N ILE A 631 -24.29 11.61 -4.26
CA ILE A 631 -24.48 10.28 -4.85
C ILE A 631 -24.03 10.33 -6.32
N GLN A 632 -23.09 9.46 -6.69
CA GLN A 632 -22.51 9.36 -8.03
C GLN A 632 -23.20 8.28 -8.88
N GLY A 633 -23.70 7.23 -8.24
CA GLY A 633 -24.35 6.13 -8.94
C GLY A 633 -24.84 5.03 -8.01
N MET A 634 -25.64 4.15 -8.57
CA MET A 634 -26.16 2.97 -7.91
C MET A 634 -25.99 1.76 -8.83
N GLU A 635 -25.67 0.63 -8.26
CA GLU A 635 -25.44 -0.62 -8.99
C GLU A 635 -26.13 -1.77 -8.25
N VAL A 636 -26.87 -2.56 -9.02
CA VAL A 636 -27.49 -3.79 -8.51
C VAL A 636 -26.43 -4.85 -8.27
N ARG A 637 -26.37 -5.41 -7.11
CA ARG A 637 -25.52 -6.54 -6.74
C ARG A 637 -26.32 -7.82 -6.63
N LEU A 638 -25.63 -8.95 -6.64
CA LEU A 638 -26.30 -10.25 -6.46
C LEU A 638 -26.95 -10.39 -5.08
N GLY A 639 -28.01 -11.19 -5.04
CA GLY A 639 -28.78 -11.42 -3.81
C GLY A 639 -29.65 -10.26 -3.40
N ASN A 640 -30.16 -9.51 -4.35
CA ASN A 640 -31.04 -8.34 -4.11
C ASN A 640 -30.38 -7.23 -3.29
N ALA A 641 -29.04 -7.11 -3.41
CA ALA A 641 -28.30 -6.03 -2.78
C ALA A 641 -28.10 -4.86 -3.75
N GLN A 642 -28.01 -3.66 -3.20
CA GLN A 642 -27.76 -2.42 -3.91
C GLN A 642 -26.46 -1.80 -3.41
N ALA A 643 -25.57 -1.41 -4.31
CA ALA A 643 -24.38 -0.64 -4.01
C ALA A 643 -24.61 0.83 -4.36
N VAL A 644 -24.54 1.72 -3.37
CA VAL A 644 -24.63 3.18 -3.53
C VAL A 644 -23.23 3.76 -3.48
N ARG A 645 -22.82 4.45 -4.53
CA ARG A 645 -21.54 5.16 -4.58
C ARG A 645 -21.77 6.66 -4.39
N ALA A 646 -21.01 7.26 -3.51
CA ALA A 646 -21.12 8.67 -3.19
C ALA A 646 -19.76 9.28 -2.83
N MET A 647 -19.67 10.60 -3.00
CA MET A 647 -18.59 11.41 -2.44
C MET A 647 -19.11 12.08 -1.17
N VAL A 648 -18.47 11.81 -0.04
CA VAL A 648 -18.90 12.33 1.27
C VAL A 648 -17.70 12.95 1.99
N PRO A 649 -17.84 14.13 2.63
CA PRO A 649 -16.77 14.68 3.45
C PRO A 649 -16.42 13.75 4.60
N LEU A 650 -15.13 13.57 4.89
CA LEU A 650 -14.66 12.69 5.98
C LEU A 650 -15.28 13.09 7.33
N ALA A 651 -15.43 14.39 7.59
CA ALA A 651 -16.05 14.91 8.81
C ALA A 651 -17.45 14.31 9.09
N GLU A 652 -18.18 14.02 8.02
CA GLU A 652 -19.55 13.49 8.11
C GLU A 652 -19.59 11.95 8.23
N MET A 653 -18.46 11.28 8.02
CA MET A 653 -18.38 9.81 8.06
C MET A 653 -18.15 9.25 9.46
N PHE A 654 -17.75 10.06 10.43
CA PHE A 654 -17.58 9.60 11.81
C PHE A 654 -18.89 9.08 12.39
N GLY A 655 -18.82 7.88 13.00
CA GLY A 655 -19.99 7.19 13.55
C GLY A 655 -20.95 6.60 12.51
N TYR A 656 -20.67 6.72 11.20
CA TYR A 656 -21.53 6.19 10.15
C TYR A 656 -21.67 4.67 10.20
N ALA A 657 -20.60 3.93 10.54
CA ALA A 657 -20.65 2.48 10.71
C ALA A 657 -21.74 2.03 11.68
N THR A 658 -21.85 2.70 12.84
CA THR A 658 -22.86 2.42 13.86
C THR A 658 -24.26 2.76 13.35
N GLN A 659 -24.43 3.90 12.69
CA GLN A 659 -25.70 4.32 12.14
C GLN A 659 -26.19 3.36 11.04
N LEU A 660 -25.31 2.98 10.12
CA LEU A 660 -25.61 2.04 9.04
C LEU A 660 -26.03 0.66 9.60
N ARG A 661 -25.27 0.12 10.55
CA ARG A 661 -25.57 -1.17 11.20
C ARG A 661 -26.93 -1.14 11.90
N SER A 662 -27.23 -0.06 12.62
CA SER A 662 -28.52 0.11 13.29
C SER A 662 -29.66 0.19 12.29
N ALA A 663 -29.53 0.95 11.21
CA ALA A 663 -30.56 1.12 10.19
C ALA A 663 -30.80 -0.15 9.35
N THR A 664 -29.78 -0.96 9.13
CA THR A 664 -29.83 -2.15 8.26
C THR A 664 -29.85 -3.48 9.03
N GLN A 665 -30.07 -3.44 10.34
CA GLN A 665 -30.04 -4.62 11.22
C GLN A 665 -28.73 -5.42 11.07
N GLY A 666 -27.61 -4.74 10.89
CA GLY A 666 -26.30 -5.34 10.71
C GLY A 666 -26.02 -5.88 9.31
N ARG A 667 -26.94 -5.75 8.35
CA ARG A 667 -26.79 -6.27 6.98
C ARG A 667 -26.11 -5.31 6.02
N GLY A 668 -26.00 -4.01 6.40
CA GLY A 668 -25.32 -3.01 5.60
C GLY A 668 -23.81 -3.02 5.86
N VAL A 669 -23.04 -2.95 4.79
CA VAL A 669 -21.60 -2.75 4.84
C VAL A 669 -21.24 -1.52 4.03
N PHE A 670 -20.20 -0.81 4.44
CA PHE A 670 -19.66 0.28 3.65
C PHE A 670 -18.15 0.21 3.59
N ASN A 671 -17.62 0.78 2.53
CA ASN A 671 -16.21 1.05 2.37
C ASN A 671 -16.04 2.53 2.03
N MET A 672 -14.97 3.12 2.49
CA MET A 672 -14.60 4.50 2.13
C MET A 672 -13.13 4.60 1.81
N GLU A 673 -12.83 5.44 0.83
CA GLU A 673 -11.50 5.67 0.33
C GLU A 673 -11.30 7.17 0.16
N PHE A 674 -10.13 7.67 0.56
CA PHE A 674 -9.79 9.06 0.27
C PHE A 674 -9.69 9.27 -1.24
N ASP A 675 -10.36 10.29 -1.76
CA ASP A 675 -10.34 10.63 -3.18
C ASP A 675 -9.55 11.93 -3.42
N HIS A 676 -10.04 13.04 -2.86
CA HIS A 676 -9.40 14.35 -3.04
C HIS A 676 -9.79 15.33 -1.94
N TYR A 677 -9.16 16.50 -1.94
CA TYR A 677 -9.59 17.66 -1.17
C TYR A 677 -10.55 18.54 -1.97
N ALA A 678 -11.64 19.00 -1.34
CA ALA A 678 -12.60 19.93 -1.94
C ALA A 678 -12.88 21.13 -1.01
N PRO A 679 -13.30 22.27 -1.58
CA PRO A 679 -13.64 23.44 -0.78
C PRO A 679 -14.73 23.14 0.24
N VAL A 680 -14.51 23.54 1.49
CA VAL A 680 -15.49 23.46 2.57
C VAL A 680 -16.65 24.41 2.29
N ALA A 681 -17.88 24.00 2.60
CA ALA A 681 -19.06 24.86 2.51
C ALA A 681 -18.88 26.08 3.43
N LYS A 682 -19.29 27.28 2.98
CA LYS A 682 -19.06 28.54 3.70
C LYS A 682 -19.54 28.52 5.16
N SER A 683 -20.73 27.97 5.41
CA SER A 683 -21.27 27.84 6.78
C SER A 683 -20.39 27.00 7.69
N VAL A 684 -19.86 25.91 7.18
CA VAL A 684 -18.97 24.98 7.92
C VAL A 684 -17.59 25.62 8.12
N ALA A 685 -17.06 26.29 7.09
CA ALA A 685 -15.80 27.01 7.19
C ALA A 685 -15.85 28.12 8.28
N GLU A 686 -16.96 28.86 8.38
CA GLU A 686 -17.14 29.88 9.41
C GLU A 686 -17.18 29.29 10.84
N GLU A 687 -17.71 28.07 11.02
CA GLU A 687 -17.70 27.38 12.30
C GLU A 687 -16.27 26.93 12.67
N ILE A 688 -15.54 26.36 11.71
CA ILE A 688 -14.15 25.92 11.91
C ILE A 688 -13.24 27.09 12.27
N LEU A 689 -13.43 28.25 11.61
CA LEU A 689 -12.63 29.46 11.86
C LEU A 689 -12.93 30.15 13.20
N LYS A 690 -14.08 29.82 13.83
CA LYS A 690 -14.46 30.37 15.14
C LYS A 690 -14.06 29.47 16.30
N ALA A 691 -13.83 28.17 16.03
CA ALA A 691 -13.40 27.19 17.02
C ALA A 691 -11.91 27.25 17.27
#